data_59bfd17dcea2f691f9719c1f4ee642f1
#
_entry.id   59bfd17dcea2f691f9719c1f4ee642f1
#
_cell.length_a   1.000
_cell.length_b   1.000
_cell.length_c   1.000
_cell.angle_alpha   90.00
_cell.angle_beta   90.00
_cell.angle_gamma   90.00
#
_symmetry.space_group_name_H-M   'P 1'
#
loop_
_entity.id
_entity.type
_entity.pdbx_description
1 polymer ?
#
loop_
_entity_poly.entity_id
_entity_poly.type
_entity_poly.pdbx_seq_one_letter_code
_entity_poly.pdbx_strand_id
1 'polypeptide(L)'
;MAVWVQCVRALFAGCWPPDGQGVRGGTAVADESALTFAGLLRRLRAETRLTQEELAEAAGVSPRSVSDLERGINRTARKETAVLLARALGLPGAVAELFVAAARGRGQAEDVVAASQGTALGAFAAAATRGLPRDVASFTGRRAELDRLAERLDGLAAGGGVVGICAIGGMAGVGKTTFAVHAAHRLAGSFPDGQFYLPLHGHTRGQRPVDPADALSSLLLTAGVPATQVPPGLDARAVRWRDHVAGKKILLLLDDAASHEQVRPLLPGAGGSLVLLTSRRRLTALEDAAVISLDILPPGEAAQLLARLTARAGIHAADPAVGEITRLCGSLPLAIGLIASQLRHHPAQTAESVVASLAAATDRPELMRAENLSVAAAFDLSYQDLSPGQQRLFRRLGLIPGPSFDAYAAAALDGASLGEARRQLDELYDQHLITEPTLGRYQLHDLLREHARALAASDDQANRVAAAGRVLDYYLYTALAAGRHFAPQASAYRRPVPGNPSPQAPDLSTLGQSAAWLEAERANLHAAADYAATRGHSRHAVAIPAAIGGFLAARGHWDQSAALHQGALAAARQSGDRLGEADALGTLGVLQRENGSYPAAAASLSRALALYRNIGDQPGQADALNELGFLRVLTGDYRIATASHRQALLLARGMGDRRAEAHAVSNLGLVQQLTGDH
;
A
#
# COMPACT_ATOMS: atom_id res chain seq x y z
N MET A 1 30.19 -12.89 -1.99
CA MET A 1 29.31 -12.25 -3.00
C MET A 1 28.13 -11.49 -2.39
N ALA A 2 27.40 -12.03 -1.44
CA ALA A 2 26.26 -11.31 -0.79
C ALA A 2 26.68 -10.03 -0.04
N VAL A 3 27.79 -10.04 0.66
CA VAL A 3 28.32 -8.86 1.39
C VAL A 3 28.77 -7.76 0.42
N TRP A 4 29.21 -8.13 -0.77
CA TRP A 4 29.71 -7.20 -1.76
C TRP A 4 28.58 -6.45 -2.50
N VAL A 5 27.45 -7.14 -2.75
CA VAL A 5 26.23 -6.52 -3.28
C VAL A 5 25.62 -5.52 -2.29
N GLN A 6 25.76 -5.75 -0.98
CA GLN A 6 25.36 -4.82 0.06
C GLN A 6 26.22 -3.54 0.10
N CYS A 7 27.53 -3.66 -0.10
CA CYS A 7 28.43 -2.49 -0.16
C CYS A 7 28.14 -1.60 -1.37
N VAL A 8 27.86 -2.19 -2.54
CA VAL A 8 27.52 -1.44 -3.75
C VAL A 8 26.14 -0.77 -3.61
N ARG A 9 25.17 -1.39 -2.94
CA ARG A 9 23.86 -0.77 -2.62
C ARG A 9 23.98 0.43 -1.68
N ALA A 10 24.89 0.38 -0.71
CA ALA A 10 25.11 1.49 0.23
C ALA A 10 25.72 2.73 -0.46
N LEU A 11 26.54 2.54 -1.48
CA LEU A 11 27.15 3.63 -2.26
C LEU A 11 26.14 4.38 -3.16
N PHE A 12 25.03 3.76 -3.56
CA PHE A 12 24.03 4.37 -4.44
C PHE A 12 22.80 4.95 -3.74
N ALA A 13 22.62 4.72 -2.44
CA ALA A 13 21.46 5.20 -1.67
C ALA A 13 21.61 6.61 -1.06
N GLY A 14 22.76 7.24 -1.19
CA GLY A 14 22.97 8.53 -0.55
C GLY A 14 23.89 9.46 -1.31
N CYS A 15 23.36 10.25 -2.22
CA CYS A 15 23.91 11.58 -2.55
C CYS A 15 23.04 12.30 -3.60
N TRP A 16 22.33 13.31 -3.22
CA TRP A 16 22.30 14.66 -3.79
C TRP A 16 21.09 15.47 -3.29
N PRO A 17 21.29 16.71 -2.78
CA PRO A 17 20.19 17.66 -2.57
C PRO A 17 19.87 18.42 -3.86
N PRO A 18 18.63 18.90 -4.04
CA PRO A 18 18.25 19.73 -5.16
C PRO A 18 18.57 21.22 -4.91
N ASP A 19 18.68 21.95 -6.03
CA ASP A 19 18.60 23.38 -6.23
C ASP A 19 19.88 24.21 -6.26
N GLY A 20 20.18 24.60 -7.53
CA GLY A 20 21.12 25.65 -7.84
C GLY A 20 20.52 27.05 -7.63
N GLN A 21 21.11 27.83 -6.76
CA GLN A 21 21.17 29.27 -6.93
C GLN A 21 22.61 29.73 -6.71
N GLY A 22 23.14 30.40 -7.71
CA GLY A 22 24.50 30.86 -7.73
C GLY A 22 24.72 32.06 -6.81
N VAL A 23 25.81 31.99 -6.03
CA VAL A 23 26.48 33.18 -5.48
C VAL A 23 27.98 33.04 -5.76
N ARG A 24 28.54 34.14 -6.28
CA ARG A 24 29.96 34.27 -6.64
C ARG A 24 30.85 34.41 -5.40
N GLY A 25 32.02 33.80 -5.48
CA GLY A 25 33.26 34.36 -4.99
C GLY A 25 33.89 33.78 -3.75
N GLY A 26 35.09 33.19 -3.88
CA GLY A 26 36.15 33.25 -2.89
C GLY A 26 36.60 31.92 -2.26
N THR A 27 37.58 31.30 -2.91
CA THR A 27 38.71 30.51 -2.33
C THR A 27 38.59 29.85 -0.97
N ALA A 28 38.51 28.51 -0.97
CA ALA A 28 39.35 27.54 -0.28
C ALA A 28 38.83 26.15 -0.52
N VAL A 29 39.65 25.30 -1.15
CA VAL A 29 39.39 23.86 -1.31
C VAL A 29 39.56 23.22 0.05
N ALA A 30 38.48 22.68 0.62
CA ALA A 30 38.50 21.74 1.73
C ALA A 30 37.57 20.61 1.39
N ASP A 31 38.06 19.41 1.52
CA ASP A 31 37.50 18.08 1.33
C ASP A 31 36.06 17.99 1.89
N GLU A 32 35.04 17.96 1.03
CA GLU A 32 33.60 17.95 1.36
C GLU A 32 32.96 16.63 0.94
N SER A 33 33.24 15.54 1.68
CA SER A 33 32.52 14.29 1.46
C SER A 33 32.07 13.54 2.71
N ALA A 34 32.31 14.04 3.92
CA ALA A 34 31.79 13.44 5.14
C ALA A 34 30.83 14.39 5.86
N LEU A 35 29.64 13.89 6.24
CA LEU A 35 28.70 14.67 7.04
C LEU A 35 29.32 14.98 8.40
N THR A 36 29.63 16.25 8.66
CA THR A 36 30.24 16.65 9.93
C THR A 36 29.23 16.61 11.07
N PHE A 37 29.69 16.45 12.33
CA PHE A 37 28.80 16.51 13.50
C PHE A 37 28.01 17.83 13.56
N ALA A 38 28.59 18.94 13.12
CA ALA A 38 27.93 20.23 13.00
C ALA A 38 26.76 20.20 12.01
N GLY A 39 26.93 19.56 10.87
CA GLY A 39 25.88 19.33 9.88
C GLY A 39 24.78 18.41 10.40
N LEU A 40 25.16 17.34 11.11
CA LEU A 40 24.23 16.41 11.76
C LEU A 40 23.35 17.11 12.80
N LEU A 41 23.95 17.90 13.68
CA LEU A 41 23.23 18.61 14.75
C LEU A 41 22.21 19.59 14.16
N ARG A 42 22.61 20.38 13.15
CA ARG A 42 21.70 21.31 12.42
C ARG A 42 20.54 20.57 11.80
N ARG A 43 20.80 19.42 11.17
CA ARG A 43 19.78 18.61 10.52
C ARG A 43 18.77 18.06 11.52
N LEU A 44 19.23 17.41 12.61
CA LEU A 44 18.36 16.85 13.64
C LEU A 44 17.54 17.93 14.35
N ARG A 45 18.12 19.12 14.59
CA ARG A 45 17.37 20.25 15.13
C ARG A 45 16.29 20.75 14.16
N ALA A 46 16.60 20.83 12.86
CA ALA A 46 15.62 21.22 11.86
C ALA A 46 14.47 20.20 11.74
N GLU A 47 14.79 18.90 11.83
CA GLU A 47 13.78 17.81 11.82
C GLU A 47 12.85 17.90 13.04
N THR A 48 13.34 18.33 14.20
CA THR A 48 12.54 18.57 15.42
C THR A 48 11.87 19.95 15.45
N ARG A 49 12.10 20.80 14.44
CA ARG A 49 11.58 22.18 14.31
C ARG A 49 11.94 23.11 15.46
N LEU A 50 13.05 22.87 16.15
CA LEU A 50 13.54 23.70 17.23
C LEU A 50 14.46 24.79 16.71
N THR A 51 14.42 25.99 17.31
CA THR A 51 15.44 27.02 17.16
C THR A 51 16.70 26.63 17.97
N GLN A 52 17.84 27.31 17.75
CA GLN A 52 19.05 27.07 18.57
C GLN A 52 18.82 27.37 20.04
N GLU A 53 18.01 28.39 20.35
CA GLU A 53 17.66 28.81 21.69
C GLU A 53 16.76 27.77 22.38
N GLU A 54 15.71 27.30 21.68
CA GLU A 54 14.81 26.26 22.20
C GLU A 54 15.51 24.92 22.43
N LEU A 55 16.45 24.53 21.52
CA LEU A 55 17.24 23.33 21.74
C LEU A 55 18.19 23.49 22.94
N ALA A 56 18.77 24.65 23.11
CA ALA A 56 19.66 24.95 24.24
C ALA A 56 18.90 24.91 25.57
N GLU A 57 17.70 25.50 25.62
CA GLU A 57 16.81 25.47 26.79
C GLU A 57 16.37 24.05 27.13
N ALA A 58 15.88 23.30 26.13
CA ALA A 58 15.46 21.90 26.31
C ALA A 58 16.58 20.98 26.74
N ALA A 59 17.84 21.25 26.31
CA ALA A 59 19.00 20.49 26.70
C ALA A 59 19.67 21.00 28.00
N GLY A 60 19.24 22.14 28.55
CA GLY A 60 19.86 22.75 29.73
C GLY A 60 21.31 23.21 29.47
N VAL A 61 21.63 23.64 28.24
CA VAL A 61 22.95 24.13 27.83
C VAL A 61 22.87 25.59 27.36
N SER A 62 24.01 26.29 27.26
CA SER A 62 23.97 27.67 26.77
C SER A 62 23.68 27.74 25.25
N PRO A 63 22.90 28.73 24.75
CA PRO A 63 22.66 28.93 23.31
C PRO A 63 23.96 29.07 22.51
N ARG A 64 24.97 29.65 23.13
CA ARG A 64 26.32 29.76 22.55
C ARG A 64 26.97 28.40 22.32
N SER A 65 26.79 27.44 23.23
CA SER A 65 27.34 26.08 23.08
C SER A 65 26.70 25.36 21.87
N VAL A 66 25.39 25.49 21.66
CA VAL A 66 24.69 24.91 20.50
C VAL A 66 25.18 25.57 19.21
N SER A 67 25.26 26.92 19.20
CA SER A 67 25.72 27.69 18.04
C SER A 67 27.17 27.37 17.66
N ASP A 68 28.08 27.22 18.63
CA ASP A 68 29.49 26.88 18.40
C ASP A 68 29.66 25.45 17.88
N LEU A 69 28.85 24.51 18.33
CA LEU A 69 28.80 23.15 17.80
C LEU A 69 28.26 23.10 16.36
N GLU A 70 27.18 23.82 16.06
CA GLU A 70 26.59 23.86 14.73
C GLU A 70 27.46 24.60 13.71
N ARG A 71 28.26 25.58 14.13
CA ARG A 71 29.24 26.25 13.28
C ARG A 71 30.56 25.48 13.13
N GLY A 72 30.72 24.36 13.85
CA GLY A 72 31.92 23.57 13.82
C GLY A 72 33.13 24.23 14.49
N ILE A 73 32.93 25.33 15.27
CA ILE A 73 33.96 25.97 16.09
C ILE A 73 34.43 24.96 17.13
N ASN A 74 33.49 24.31 17.79
CA ASN A 74 33.75 23.14 18.62
C ASN A 74 33.43 21.87 17.79
N ARG A 75 34.46 21.16 17.38
CA ARG A 75 34.31 19.93 16.57
C ARG A 75 33.79 18.74 17.35
N THR A 76 33.90 18.77 18.70
CA THR A 76 33.47 17.73 19.62
C THR A 76 32.74 18.31 20.81
N ALA A 77 31.78 17.59 21.37
CA ALA A 77 31.08 17.92 22.60
C ALA A 77 31.55 17.06 23.79
N ARG A 78 31.44 17.58 25.02
CA ARG A 78 31.61 16.76 26.23
C ARG A 78 30.51 15.72 26.31
N LYS A 79 30.80 14.58 26.94
CA LYS A 79 29.83 13.45 27.02
C LYS A 79 28.49 13.90 27.60
N GLU A 80 28.52 14.66 28.68
CA GLU A 80 27.33 15.15 29.34
C GLU A 80 26.50 16.05 28.40
N THR A 81 27.14 16.99 27.72
CA THR A 81 26.49 17.90 26.74
C THR A 81 25.89 17.09 25.58
N ALA A 82 26.59 16.10 25.05
CA ALA A 82 26.10 15.26 23.97
C ALA A 82 24.86 14.43 24.39
N VAL A 83 24.86 13.90 25.61
CA VAL A 83 23.72 13.16 26.17
C VAL A 83 22.50 14.07 26.36
N LEU A 84 22.69 15.30 26.86
CA LEU A 84 21.63 16.27 27.04
C LEU A 84 21.02 16.71 25.70
N LEU A 85 21.85 16.97 24.69
CA LEU A 85 21.39 17.27 23.32
C LEU A 85 20.65 16.10 22.69
N ALA A 86 21.15 14.86 22.84
CA ALA A 86 20.46 13.68 22.32
C ALA A 86 19.06 13.51 22.94
N ARG A 87 18.94 13.79 24.24
CA ARG A 87 17.66 13.74 24.97
C ARG A 87 16.71 14.85 24.54
N ALA A 88 17.20 16.07 24.37
CA ALA A 88 16.41 17.22 23.90
C ALA A 88 15.91 17.04 22.47
N LEU A 89 16.69 16.37 21.63
CA LEU A 89 16.32 15.98 20.26
C LEU A 89 15.41 14.73 20.20
N GLY A 90 15.06 14.14 21.35
CA GLY A 90 14.18 12.97 21.40
C GLY A 90 14.75 11.71 20.74
N LEU A 91 16.06 11.56 20.65
CA LEU A 91 16.70 10.44 19.96
C LEU A 91 16.50 9.12 20.75
N PRO A 92 16.06 8.01 20.10
CA PRO A 92 15.92 6.70 20.73
C PRO A 92 17.26 6.13 21.20
N GLY A 93 17.26 5.25 22.21
CA GLY A 93 18.45 4.76 22.90
C GLY A 93 19.65 4.41 22.02
N ALA A 94 19.47 3.54 21.03
CA ALA A 94 20.57 3.15 20.11
C ALA A 94 21.07 4.32 19.23
N VAL A 95 20.18 5.19 18.77
CA VAL A 95 20.53 6.38 17.98
C VAL A 95 21.20 7.42 18.86
N ALA A 96 20.74 7.57 20.10
CA ALA A 96 21.37 8.47 21.09
C ALA A 96 22.81 8.04 21.40
N GLU A 97 23.11 6.75 21.50
CA GLU A 97 24.46 6.24 21.69
C GLU A 97 25.38 6.58 20.51
N LEU A 98 24.90 6.38 19.27
CA LEU A 98 25.63 6.74 18.05
C LEU A 98 25.83 8.25 17.95
N PHE A 99 24.81 9.04 18.29
CA PHE A 99 24.92 10.50 18.33
C PHE A 99 25.97 10.97 19.35
N VAL A 100 25.98 10.39 20.56
CA VAL A 100 27.01 10.69 21.59
C VAL A 100 28.40 10.27 21.11
N ALA A 101 28.52 9.15 20.40
CA ALA A 101 29.81 8.73 19.83
C ALA A 101 30.30 9.69 18.75
N ALA A 102 29.42 10.10 17.83
CA ALA A 102 29.70 11.09 16.78
C ALA A 102 30.06 12.47 17.37
N ALA A 103 29.31 12.93 18.40
CA ALA A 103 29.59 14.17 19.11
C ALA A 103 30.98 14.21 19.78
N ARG A 104 31.52 13.04 20.11
CA ARG A 104 32.85 12.88 20.73
C ARG A 104 33.97 12.60 19.72
N GLY A 105 33.66 12.59 18.42
CA GLY A 105 34.62 12.24 17.37
C GLY A 105 35.04 10.76 17.36
N ARG A 106 34.21 9.86 17.93
CA ARG A 106 34.45 8.41 18.02
C ARG A 106 33.48 7.58 17.12
N GLY A 107 32.61 8.24 16.37
CA GLY A 107 31.64 7.65 15.42
C GLY A 107 31.43 8.59 14.24
N GLN A 108 30.86 8.07 13.17
CA GLN A 108 30.55 8.85 11.97
C GLN A 108 29.13 9.44 12.07
N ALA A 109 28.94 10.65 11.55
CA ALA A 109 27.65 11.32 11.55
C ALA A 109 26.64 10.62 10.63
N GLU A 110 27.13 9.93 9.60
CA GLU A 110 26.35 9.11 8.70
C GLU A 110 25.68 7.92 9.40
N ASP A 111 26.36 7.29 10.37
CA ASP A 111 25.81 6.17 11.16
C ASP A 111 24.59 6.61 11.96
N VAL A 112 24.60 7.83 12.48
CA VAL A 112 23.46 8.41 13.22
C VAL A 112 22.29 8.65 12.29
N VAL A 113 22.53 9.19 11.08
CA VAL A 113 21.49 9.43 10.07
C VAL A 113 20.90 8.11 9.58
N ALA A 114 21.73 7.13 9.29
CA ALA A 114 21.28 5.79 8.87
C ALA A 114 20.44 5.12 9.97
N ALA A 115 20.88 5.21 11.23
CA ALA A 115 20.16 4.67 12.37
C ALA A 115 18.87 5.45 12.68
N SER A 116 18.85 6.79 12.53
CA SER A 116 17.64 7.60 12.73
C SER A 116 16.59 7.34 11.63
N GLN A 117 17.04 7.14 10.39
CA GLN A 117 16.16 6.73 9.30
C GLN A 117 15.65 5.29 9.50
N GLY A 118 16.49 4.38 9.97
CA GLY A 118 16.10 3.02 10.35
C GLY A 118 15.13 2.99 11.54
N THR A 119 15.29 3.89 12.53
CA THR A 119 14.39 3.97 13.70
C THR A 119 13.10 4.73 13.40
N ALA A 120 13.09 5.71 12.51
CA ALA A 120 11.84 6.33 12.02
C ALA A 120 11.01 5.31 11.24
N LEU A 121 11.64 4.48 10.41
CA LEU A 121 11.02 3.32 9.76
C LEU A 121 10.61 2.23 10.77
N GLY A 122 11.41 1.99 11.81
CA GLY A 122 11.14 1.04 12.88
C GLY A 122 10.08 1.51 13.88
N ALA A 123 9.95 2.81 14.14
CA ALA A 123 8.87 3.37 14.97
C ALA A 123 7.51 3.31 14.26
N PHE A 124 7.47 3.47 12.94
CA PHE A 124 6.28 3.17 12.13
C PHE A 124 5.96 1.67 12.14
N ALA A 125 6.95 0.80 12.10
CA ALA A 125 6.76 -0.66 12.18
C ALA A 125 6.36 -1.12 13.60
N ALA A 126 6.89 -0.53 14.66
CA ALA A 126 6.50 -0.85 16.03
C ALA A 126 5.07 -0.40 16.37
N ALA A 127 4.53 0.62 15.68
CA ALA A 127 3.12 0.99 15.80
C ALA A 127 2.17 0.00 15.08
N ALA A 128 2.67 -0.80 14.14
CA ALA A 128 1.86 -1.68 13.29
C ALA A 128 1.68 -3.11 13.83
N THR A 129 2.31 -3.49 14.95
CA THR A 129 2.12 -4.82 15.57
C THR A 129 0.70 -5.03 16.15
N ARG A 130 -0.15 -4.00 16.15
CA ARG A 130 -1.57 -4.05 16.51
C ARG A 130 -2.44 -3.55 15.35
N GLY A 131 -2.32 -4.23 14.21
CA GLY A 131 -2.93 -3.83 12.94
C GLY A 131 -4.35 -4.34 12.68
N LEU A 132 -5.14 -4.71 13.71
CA LEU A 132 -6.52 -5.12 13.51
C LEU A 132 -7.40 -3.94 13.08
N PRO A 133 -8.33 -4.15 12.13
CA PRO A 133 -9.37 -3.18 11.81
C PRO A 133 -10.23 -2.86 13.05
N ARG A 134 -10.90 -1.69 13.03
CA ARG A 134 -11.81 -1.29 14.11
C ARG A 134 -12.91 -2.33 14.33
N ASP A 135 -13.15 -2.71 15.59
CA ASP A 135 -14.26 -3.57 15.96
C ASP A 135 -15.61 -2.85 15.83
N VAL A 136 -16.66 -3.60 15.54
CA VAL A 136 -18.02 -3.10 15.38
C VAL A 136 -18.73 -3.12 16.74
N ALA A 137 -18.96 -1.94 17.33
CA ALA A 137 -19.64 -1.80 18.62
C ALA A 137 -21.07 -2.40 18.65
N SER A 138 -21.72 -2.47 17.49
CA SER A 138 -23.08 -3.02 17.34
C SER A 138 -23.11 -4.51 17.00
N PHE A 139 -22.00 -5.24 17.16
CA PHE A 139 -21.98 -6.68 16.90
C PHE A 139 -23.07 -7.40 17.69
N THR A 140 -23.90 -8.18 17.01
CA THR A 140 -25.08 -8.82 17.57
C THR A 140 -25.19 -10.28 17.13
N GLY A 141 -25.51 -11.16 18.07
CA GLY A 141 -25.69 -12.60 17.79
C GLY A 141 -24.36 -13.36 17.67
N ARG A 142 -24.42 -14.51 17.01
CA ARG A 142 -23.27 -15.39 16.74
C ARG A 142 -22.57 -15.94 17.97
N ARG A 143 -23.28 -16.04 19.11
CA ARG A 143 -22.69 -16.55 20.36
C ARG A 143 -22.20 -17.98 20.19
N ALA A 144 -23.02 -18.85 19.60
CA ALA A 144 -22.65 -20.25 19.38
C ALA A 144 -21.40 -20.42 18.50
N GLU A 145 -21.20 -19.55 17.50
CA GLU A 145 -20.01 -19.58 16.66
C GLU A 145 -18.78 -19.04 17.39
N LEU A 146 -18.95 -17.99 18.22
CA LEU A 146 -17.87 -17.45 19.08
C LEU A 146 -17.47 -18.46 20.16
N ASP A 147 -18.43 -19.13 20.79
CA ASP A 147 -18.17 -20.16 21.80
C ASP A 147 -17.44 -21.37 21.20
N ARG A 148 -17.87 -21.81 20.02
CA ARG A 148 -17.14 -22.87 19.26
C ARG A 148 -15.73 -22.47 18.92
N LEU A 149 -15.48 -21.20 18.60
CA LEU A 149 -14.12 -20.69 18.35
C LEU A 149 -13.28 -20.74 19.64
N ALA A 150 -13.83 -20.30 20.76
CA ALA A 150 -13.17 -20.32 22.07
C ALA A 150 -12.82 -21.76 22.51
N GLU A 151 -13.77 -22.69 22.45
CA GLU A 151 -13.56 -24.11 22.77
C GLU A 151 -12.43 -24.76 21.94
N ARG A 152 -12.34 -24.41 20.63
CA ARG A 152 -11.28 -24.88 19.74
C ARG A 152 -9.92 -24.34 20.14
N LEU A 153 -9.86 -23.09 20.57
CA LEU A 153 -8.61 -22.47 21.05
C LEU A 153 -8.10 -23.09 22.34
N ASP A 154 -9.01 -23.39 23.27
CA ASP A 154 -8.67 -24.08 24.52
C ASP A 154 -8.10 -25.49 24.25
N GLY A 155 -8.68 -26.20 23.28
CA GLY A 155 -8.17 -27.49 22.81
C GLY A 155 -6.78 -27.41 22.16
N LEU A 156 -6.49 -26.34 21.39
CA LEU A 156 -5.18 -26.12 20.76
C LEU A 156 -4.10 -25.72 21.79
N ALA A 157 -4.48 -24.97 22.82
CA ALA A 157 -3.59 -24.61 23.93
C ALA A 157 -3.15 -25.85 24.74
N ALA A 158 -4.02 -26.84 24.87
CA ALA A 158 -3.73 -28.10 25.55
C ALA A 158 -2.86 -29.08 24.72
N GLY A 159 -2.88 -28.97 23.38
CA GLY A 159 -2.21 -29.87 22.45
C GLY A 159 -0.74 -29.58 22.13
N GLY A 160 -0.13 -28.57 22.73
CA GLY A 160 1.30 -28.23 22.71
C GLY A 160 1.98 -28.28 21.33
N GLY A 161 2.09 -27.14 20.63
CA GLY A 161 3.01 -27.01 19.49
C GLY A 161 2.38 -26.86 18.10
N VAL A 162 1.07 -26.91 17.95
CA VAL A 162 0.38 -26.73 16.65
C VAL A 162 -0.13 -25.30 16.47
N VAL A 163 -0.01 -24.74 15.26
CA VAL A 163 -0.63 -23.47 14.89
C VAL A 163 -2.15 -23.64 14.83
N GLY A 164 -2.88 -22.81 15.57
CA GLY A 164 -4.33 -22.78 15.46
C GLY A 164 -4.78 -22.18 14.13
N ILE A 165 -5.49 -22.92 13.29
CA ILE A 165 -6.08 -22.40 12.07
C ILE A 165 -7.61 -22.50 12.17
N CYS A 166 -8.31 -21.38 11.99
CA CYS A 166 -9.75 -21.33 11.95
C CYS A 166 -10.24 -20.69 10.65
N ALA A 167 -10.89 -21.48 9.81
CA ALA A 167 -11.46 -21.06 8.54
C ALA A 167 -12.94 -20.68 8.71
N ILE A 168 -13.27 -19.40 8.51
CA ILE A 168 -14.61 -18.84 8.61
C ILE A 168 -15.20 -18.78 7.19
N GLY A 169 -16.11 -19.72 6.90
CA GLY A 169 -16.78 -19.84 5.61
C GLY A 169 -18.19 -19.23 5.64
N GLY A 170 -18.75 -18.95 4.45
CA GLY A 170 -20.12 -18.48 4.29
C GLY A 170 -20.33 -17.60 3.07
N MET A 171 -21.60 -17.35 2.73
CA MET A 171 -21.97 -16.55 1.57
C MET A 171 -21.58 -15.06 1.69
N ALA A 172 -21.65 -14.31 0.58
CA ALA A 172 -21.41 -12.87 0.60
C ALA A 172 -22.47 -12.13 1.46
N GLY A 173 -22.05 -11.10 2.19
CA GLY A 173 -22.96 -10.31 3.04
C GLY A 173 -23.36 -10.92 4.38
N VAL A 174 -22.93 -12.18 4.68
CA VAL A 174 -23.26 -12.88 5.94
C VAL A 174 -22.51 -12.38 7.16
N GLY A 175 -21.51 -11.51 6.97
CA GLY A 175 -20.74 -10.90 8.05
C GLY A 175 -19.46 -11.64 8.44
N LYS A 176 -18.81 -12.40 7.53
CA LYS A 176 -17.56 -13.15 7.82
C LYS A 176 -16.44 -12.24 8.36
N THR A 177 -16.12 -11.19 7.62
CA THR A 177 -15.08 -10.23 8.00
C THR A 177 -15.40 -9.59 9.36
N THR A 178 -16.64 -9.16 9.56
CA THR A 178 -17.10 -8.56 10.83
C THR A 178 -16.97 -9.54 11.99
N PHE A 179 -17.38 -10.80 11.80
CA PHE A 179 -17.22 -11.85 12.80
C PHE A 179 -15.75 -12.11 13.12
N ALA A 180 -14.90 -12.23 12.09
CA ALA A 180 -13.47 -12.51 12.25
C ALA A 180 -12.74 -11.37 12.97
N VAL A 181 -13.07 -10.11 12.64
CA VAL A 181 -12.52 -8.93 13.32
C VAL A 181 -12.97 -8.88 14.77
N HIS A 182 -14.27 -9.08 15.04
CA HIS A 182 -14.80 -9.13 16.41
C HIS A 182 -14.16 -10.24 17.24
N ALA A 183 -14.05 -11.45 16.70
CA ALA A 183 -13.35 -12.56 17.33
C ALA A 183 -11.87 -12.25 17.60
N ALA A 184 -11.18 -11.65 16.62
CA ALA A 184 -9.79 -11.24 16.76
C ALA A 184 -9.59 -10.25 17.91
N HIS A 185 -10.47 -9.25 18.05
CA HIS A 185 -10.42 -8.30 19.17
C HIS A 185 -10.65 -8.97 20.52
N ARG A 186 -11.58 -9.92 20.61
CA ARG A 186 -11.80 -10.67 21.87
C ARG A 186 -10.60 -11.52 22.26
N LEU A 187 -9.86 -12.01 21.30
CA LEU A 187 -8.71 -12.90 21.50
C LEU A 187 -7.37 -12.15 21.56
N ALA A 188 -7.34 -10.87 21.18
CA ALA A 188 -6.13 -10.06 21.05
C ALA A 188 -5.22 -10.10 22.28
N GLY A 189 -5.82 -10.16 23.51
CA GLY A 189 -5.07 -10.24 24.75
C GLY A 189 -4.23 -11.50 24.93
N SER A 190 -4.56 -12.60 24.24
CA SER A 190 -3.83 -13.86 24.29
C SER A 190 -2.63 -13.89 23.33
N PHE A 191 -2.50 -12.90 22.43
CA PHE A 191 -1.48 -12.78 21.41
C PHE A 191 -0.70 -11.47 21.52
N PRO A 192 0.14 -11.32 22.56
CA PRO A 192 0.81 -10.05 22.86
C PRO A 192 1.91 -9.68 21.86
N ASP A 193 2.49 -10.67 21.13
CA ASP A 193 3.67 -10.47 20.29
C ASP A 193 3.34 -9.92 18.89
N GLY A 194 2.06 -9.86 18.52
CA GLY A 194 1.62 -9.25 17.28
C GLY A 194 0.21 -9.64 16.85
N GLN A 195 -0.49 -8.69 16.23
CA GLN A 195 -1.84 -8.85 15.69
C GLN A 195 -1.83 -8.28 14.27
N PHE A 196 -1.87 -9.15 13.28
CA PHE A 196 -1.74 -8.80 11.86
C PHE A 196 -3.06 -8.98 11.13
N TYR A 197 -3.41 -8.03 10.29
CA TYR A 197 -4.53 -8.11 9.37
C TYR A 197 -4.04 -7.98 7.94
N LEU A 198 -4.47 -8.89 7.08
CA LEU A 198 -4.11 -8.88 5.67
C LEU A 198 -5.32 -9.24 4.79
N PRO A 199 -5.85 -8.28 4.01
CA PRO A 199 -6.88 -8.57 3.01
C PRO A 199 -6.23 -9.26 1.80
N LEU A 200 -6.77 -10.44 1.42
CA LEU A 200 -6.25 -11.26 0.32
C LEU A 200 -7.01 -11.08 -1.00
N HIS A 201 -8.16 -10.39 -0.98
CA HIS A 201 -9.00 -10.05 -2.14
C HIS A 201 -9.32 -11.24 -3.06
N GLY A 202 -9.56 -12.40 -2.48
CA GLY A 202 -9.75 -13.66 -3.20
C GLY A 202 -10.99 -13.71 -4.09
N HIS A 203 -12.02 -12.93 -3.73
CA HIS A 203 -13.32 -12.94 -4.41
C HIS A 203 -13.78 -11.53 -4.81
N THR A 204 -12.93 -10.53 -4.64
CA THR A 204 -13.25 -9.15 -5.01
C THR A 204 -13.20 -8.99 -6.52
N ARG A 205 -14.35 -8.77 -7.16
CA ARG A 205 -14.45 -8.65 -8.62
C ARG A 205 -13.64 -7.47 -9.16
N GLY A 206 -12.89 -7.74 -10.24
CA GLY A 206 -12.04 -6.74 -10.88
C GLY A 206 -10.70 -6.54 -10.20
N GLN A 207 -10.37 -7.40 -9.24
CA GLN A 207 -9.05 -7.48 -8.61
C GLN A 207 -8.49 -8.89 -8.77
N ARG A 208 -7.17 -8.97 -8.90
CA ARG A 208 -6.48 -10.24 -8.77
C ARG A 208 -6.32 -10.55 -7.30
N PRO A 209 -6.49 -11.80 -6.88
CA PRO A 209 -6.11 -12.21 -5.53
C PRO A 209 -4.66 -11.79 -5.25
N VAL A 210 -4.40 -11.37 -4.02
CA VAL A 210 -3.04 -10.98 -3.61
C VAL A 210 -2.10 -12.17 -3.78
N ASP A 211 -0.98 -11.93 -4.46
CA ASP A 211 0.05 -12.95 -4.63
C ASP A 211 0.67 -13.32 -3.26
N PRO A 212 0.88 -14.60 -2.96
CA PRO A 212 1.47 -15.02 -1.68
C PRO A 212 2.84 -14.41 -1.37
N ALA A 213 3.67 -14.17 -2.38
CA ALA A 213 4.97 -13.54 -2.17
C ALA A 213 4.83 -12.07 -1.77
N ASP A 214 3.85 -11.36 -2.33
CA ASP A 214 3.54 -9.98 -1.96
C ASP A 214 2.87 -9.90 -0.58
N ALA A 215 2.01 -10.84 -0.27
CA ALA A 215 1.40 -11.01 1.05
C ALA A 215 2.48 -11.17 2.14
N LEU A 216 3.47 -12.05 1.90
CA LEU A 216 4.61 -12.25 2.79
C LEU A 216 5.49 -11.02 2.93
N SER A 217 5.73 -10.29 1.84
CA SER A 217 6.47 -9.02 1.92
C SER A 217 5.77 -8.02 2.82
N SER A 218 4.45 -7.87 2.66
CA SER A 218 3.62 -6.99 3.49
C SER A 218 3.66 -7.42 4.96
N LEU A 219 3.56 -8.71 5.26
CA LEU A 219 3.64 -9.24 6.63
C LEU A 219 5.02 -9.00 7.25
N LEU A 220 6.11 -9.28 6.52
CA LEU A 220 7.48 -9.07 7.00
C LEU A 220 7.75 -7.60 7.31
N LEU A 221 7.34 -6.69 6.41
CA LEU A 221 7.49 -5.25 6.61
C LEU A 221 6.67 -4.76 7.80
N THR A 222 5.41 -5.19 7.92
CA THR A 222 4.54 -4.87 9.05
C THR A 222 5.10 -5.41 10.37
N ALA A 223 5.74 -6.58 10.34
CA ALA A 223 6.42 -7.17 11.49
C ALA A 223 7.76 -6.49 11.85
N GLY A 224 8.17 -5.44 11.13
CA GLY A 224 9.37 -4.67 11.40
C GLY A 224 10.64 -5.19 10.73
N VAL A 225 10.54 -6.13 9.79
CA VAL A 225 11.70 -6.57 9.00
C VAL A 225 12.05 -5.47 8.00
N PRO A 226 13.28 -4.95 7.99
CA PRO A 226 13.70 -3.95 7.01
C PRO A 226 13.52 -4.45 5.57
N ALA A 227 13.12 -3.57 4.65
CA ALA A 227 12.89 -3.92 3.25
C ALA A 227 14.13 -4.56 2.58
N THR A 228 15.33 -4.15 2.99
CA THR A 228 16.60 -4.70 2.53
C THR A 228 16.86 -6.15 2.98
N GLN A 229 16.12 -6.63 3.99
CA GLN A 229 16.22 -7.99 4.53
C GLN A 229 15.07 -8.89 4.08
N VAL A 230 14.13 -8.37 3.28
CA VAL A 230 13.08 -9.18 2.65
C VAL A 230 13.69 -9.89 1.44
N PRO A 231 13.82 -11.22 1.48
CA PRO A 231 14.48 -11.94 0.39
C PRO A 231 13.60 -11.98 -0.87
N PRO A 232 14.18 -12.16 -2.07
CA PRO A 232 13.41 -12.40 -3.27
C PRO A 232 12.81 -13.80 -3.27
N GLY A 233 11.64 -13.96 -3.93
CA GLY A 233 10.98 -15.24 -4.14
C GLY A 233 10.12 -15.72 -2.97
N LEU A 234 9.09 -16.51 -3.31
CA LEU A 234 8.06 -16.97 -2.38
C LEU A 234 8.63 -17.82 -1.24
N ASP A 235 9.42 -18.84 -1.57
CA ASP A 235 9.90 -19.81 -0.59
C ASP A 235 10.86 -19.16 0.44
N ALA A 236 11.76 -18.30 -0.02
CA ALA A 236 12.68 -17.59 0.86
C ALA A 236 11.95 -16.63 1.81
N ARG A 237 10.90 -15.95 1.33
CA ARG A 237 10.04 -15.09 2.17
C ARG A 237 9.24 -15.91 3.18
N ALA A 238 8.71 -17.08 2.76
CA ALA A 238 7.98 -17.97 3.66
C ALA A 238 8.87 -18.54 4.77
N VAL A 239 10.11 -18.90 4.45
CA VAL A 239 11.12 -19.30 5.45
C VAL A 239 11.43 -18.15 6.40
N ARG A 240 11.69 -16.94 5.86
CA ARG A 240 12.00 -15.75 6.64
C ARG A 240 10.84 -15.34 7.55
N TRP A 241 9.60 -15.46 7.07
CA TRP A 241 8.40 -15.19 7.87
C TRP A 241 8.29 -16.16 9.04
N ARG A 242 8.38 -17.48 8.78
CA ARG A 242 8.32 -18.52 9.84
C ARG A 242 9.42 -18.35 10.88
N ASP A 243 10.64 -18.02 10.44
CA ASP A 243 11.76 -17.72 11.34
C ASP A 243 11.48 -16.47 12.20
N HIS A 244 10.94 -15.41 11.58
CA HIS A 244 10.64 -14.16 12.29
C HIS A 244 9.57 -14.32 13.39
N VAL A 245 8.57 -15.18 13.15
CA VAL A 245 7.47 -15.41 14.10
C VAL A 245 7.70 -16.63 15.01
N ALA A 246 8.81 -17.34 14.84
CA ALA A 246 9.13 -18.51 15.66
C ALA A 246 9.23 -18.12 17.15
N GLY A 247 8.54 -18.87 18.00
CA GLY A 247 8.47 -18.63 19.45
C GLY A 247 7.60 -17.45 19.88
N LYS A 248 6.94 -16.75 18.95
CA LYS A 248 6.02 -15.65 19.22
C LYS A 248 4.57 -16.13 19.26
N LYS A 249 3.77 -15.49 20.10
CA LYS A 249 2.30 -15.66 20.14
C LYS A 249 1.66 -14.55 19.31
N ILE A 250 1.38 -14.85 18.03
CA ILE A 250 0.77 -13.90 17.09
C ILE A 250 -0.65 -14.32 16.71
N LEU A 251 -1.46 -13.31 16.43
CA LEU A 251 -2.77 -13.46 15.78
C LEU A 251 -2.66 -12.94 14.35
N LEU A 252 -2.93 -13.80 13.38
CA LEU A 252 -2.94 -13.48 11.97
C LEU A 252 -4.36 -13.59 11.41
N LEU A 253 -4.95 -12.47 11.00
CA LEU A 253 -6.26 -12.42 10.35
C LEU A 253 -6.08 -12.24 8.84
N LEU A 254 -6.39 -13.29 8.07
CA LEU A 254 -6.36 -13.33 6.61
C LEU A 254 -7.79 -13.19 6.08
N ASP A 255 -8.12 -12.07 5.45
CA ASP A 255 -9.49 -11.79 5.02
C ASP A 255 -9.67 -12.03 3.52
N ASP A 256 -10.81 -12.64 3.15
CA ASP A 256 -11.23 -12.97 1.78
C ASP A 256 -10.18 -13.81 1.00
N ALA A 257 -9.80 -14.96 1.54
CA ALA A 257 -8.88 -15.89 0.89
C ALA A 257 -9.53 -16.59 -0.32
N ALA A 258 -8.78 -16.68 -1.45
CA ALA A 258 -9.21 -17.34 -2.68
C ALA A 258 -9.07 -18.86 -2.64
N SER A 259 -7.94 -19.36 -2.16
CA SER A 259 -7.57 -20.77 -2.17
C SER A 259 -6.57 -21.12 -1.06
N HIS A 260 -6.36 -22.41 -0.86
CA HIS A 260 -5.38 -22.92 0.10
C HIS A 260 -3.93 -22.64 -0.34
N GLU A 261 -3.65 -22.61 -1.65
CA GLU A 261 -2.32 -22.25 -2.17
C GLU A 261 -1.95 -20.81 -1.82
N GLN A 262 -2.92 -19.91 -1.80
CA GLN A 262 -2.69 -18.51 -1.39
C GLN A 262 -2.33 -18.42 0.09
N VAL A 263 -2.96 -19.24 0.94
CA VAL A 263 -2.84 -19.15 2.40
C VAL A 263 -1.63 -19.93 2.94
N ARG A 264 -1.35 -21.10 2.38
CA ARG A 264 -0.34 -22.05 2.91
C ARG A 264 1.05 -21.43 3.16
N PRO A 265 1.61 -20.59 2.25
CA PRO A 265 2.91 -19.95 2.48
C PRO A 265 2.92 -18.95 3.65
N LEU A 266 1.74 -18.37 4.00
CA LEU A 266 1.59 -17.34 5.03
C LEU A 266 1.50 -17.91 6.45
N LEU A 267 1.30 -19.24 6.58
CA LEU A 267 1.10 -19.89 7.88
C LEU A 267 2.39 -19.85 8.71
N PRO A 268 2.30 -19.51 10.02
CA PRO A 268 3.39 -19.69 10.97
C PRO A 268 3.84 -21.14 11.03
N GLY A 269 5.12 -21.38 11.32
CA GLY A 269 5.69 -22.73 11.39
C GLY A 269 5.71 -23.36 12.78
N ALA A 270 5.38 -22.59 13.84
CA ALA A 270 5.48 -23.03 15.23
C ALA A 270 4.18 -22.74 16.00
N GLY A 271 3.91 -23.54 17.02
CA GLY A 271 2.72 -23.40 17.87
C GLY A 271 2.70 -22.13 18.71
N GLY A 272 1.54 -21.83 19.29
CA GLY A 272 1.29 -20.63 20.09
C GLY A 272 0.68 -19.47 19.30
N SER A 273 0.62 -19.55 17.97
CA SER A 273 -0.03 -18.57 17.08
C SER A 273 -1.41 -19.04 16.64
N LEU A 274 -2.29 -18.08 16.33
CA LEU A 274 -3.62 -18.31 15.78
C LEU A 274 -3.74 -17.65 14.41
N VAL A 275 -4.26 -18.38 13.43
CA VAL A 275 -4.65 -17.88 12.12
C VAL A 275 -6.16 -17.94 12.00
N LEU A 276 -6.80 -16.78 11.90
CA LEU A 276 -8.18 -16.64 11.49
C LEU A 276 -8.21 -16.32 10.00
N LEU A 277 -8.97 -17.05 9.23
CA LEU A 277 -9.12 -16.74 7.81
C LEU A 277 -10.58 -16.74 7.40
N THR A 278 -10.94 -15.79 6.53
CA THR A 278 -12.27 -15.75 5.94
C THR A 278 -12.21 -16.14 4.46
N SER A 279 -13.22 -16.85 3.99
CA SER A 279 -13.35 -17.22 2.57
C SER A 279 -14.81 -17.44 2.18
N ARG A 280 -15.13 -17.25 0.90
CA ARG A 280 -16.41 -17.69 0.30
C ARG A 280 -16.38 -19.16 -0.09
N ARG A 281 -15.19 -19.76 -0.21
CA ARG A 281 -15.00 -21.16 -0.52
C ARG A 281 -14.69 -21.96 0.74
N ARG A 282 -15.07 -23.21 0.74
CA ARG A 282 -14.62 -24.15 1.78
C ARG A 282 -13.18 -24.54 1.48
N LEU A 283 -12.24 -24.08 2.32
CA LEU A 283 -10.81 -24.36 2.18
C LEU A 283 -10.47 -25.71 2.85
N THR A 284 -11.06 -26.79 2.34
CA THR A 284 -10.95 -28.15 2.92
C THR A 284 -9.57 -28.78 2.81
N ALA A 285 -8.69 -28.23 1.98
CA ALA A 285 -7.32 -28.72 1.80
C ALA A 285 -6.30 -28.07 2.75
N LEU A 286 -6.74 -27.23 3.70
CA LEU A 286 -5.90 -26.78 4.81
C LEU A 286 -5.99 -27.85 5.90
N GLU A 287 -4.92 -28.62 6.04
CA GLU A 287 -4.75 -29.63 7.08
C GLU A 287 -4.90 -28.95 8.46
N ASP A 288 -5.59 -29.60 9.38
CA ASP A 288 -5.84 -29.16 10.77
C ASP A 288 -6.66 -27.87 10.92
N ALA A 289 -7.24 -27.31 9.85
CA ALA A 289 -8.08 -26.11 9.95
C ALA A 289 -9.45 -26.46 10.58
N ALA A 290 -9.76 -25.80 11.69
CA ALA A 290 -11.12 -25.79 12.23
C ALA A 290 -12.03 -24.97 11.31
N VAL A 291 -13.08 -25.54 10.77
CA VAL A 291 -14.03 -24.83 9.91
C VAL A 291 -15.23 -24.35 10.73
N ILE A 292 -15.48 -23.03 10.66
CA ILE A 292 -16.71 -22.40 11.16
C ILE A 292 -17.50 -21.90 9.96
N SER A 293 -18.65 -22.50 9.69
CA SER A 293 -19.56 -22.00 8.66
C SER A 293 -20.51 -20.98 9.29
N LEU A 294 -20.53 -19.76 8.72
CA LEU A 294 -21.53 -18.76 9.02
C LEU A 294 -22.67 -18.86 8.03
N ASP A 295 -23.85 -19.12 8.55
CA ASP A 295 -25.11 -19.09 7.80
C ASP A 295 -25.81 -17.74 8.00
N ILE A 296 -26.95 -17.51 7.36
CA ILE A 296 -27.79 -16.33 7.63
C ILE A 296 -28.09 -16.23 9.13
N LEU A 297 -28.42 -15.04 9.62
CA LEU A 297 -28.76 -14.87 11.04
C LEU A 297 -30.03 -15.62 11.36
N PRO A 298 -30.09 -16.28 12.54
CA PRO A 298 -31.37 -16.76 13.09
C PRO A 298 -32.37 -15.60 13.17
N PRO A 299 -33.68 -15.86 12.94
CA PRO A 299 -34.70 -14.78 12.90
C PRO A 299 -34.69 -13.86 14.13
N GLY A 300 -34.52 -14.44 15.33
CA GLY A 300 -34.43 -13.65 16.56
C GLY A 300 -33.21 -12.75 16.65
N GLU A 301 -32.03 -13.22 16.19
CA GLU A 301 -30.82 -12.41 16.13
C GLU A 301 -30.88 -11.34 15.05
N ALA A 302 -31.50 -11.66 13.89
CA ALA A 302 -31.75 -10.71 12.82
C ALA A 302 -32.64 -9.54 13.28
N ALA A 303 -33.74 -9.85 13.98
CA ALA A 303 -34.65 -8.86 14.56
C ALA A 303 -33.94 -7.99 15.64
N GLN A 304 -33.13 -8.60 16.50
CA GLN A 304 -32.30 -7.89 17.49
C GLN A 304 -31.30 -6.96 16.84
N LEU A 305 -30.64 -7.41 15.74
CA LEU A 305 -29.70 -6.59 14.98
C LEU A 305 -30.40 -5.35 14.39
N LEU A 306 -31.59 -5.53 13.76
CA LEU A 306 -32.36 -4.42 13.19
C LEU A 306 -32.73 -3.40 14.28
N ALA A 307 -33.30 -3.87 15.39
CA ALA A 307 -33.71 -3.02 16.50
C ALA A 307 -32.53 -2.25 17.11
N ARG A 308 -31.39 -2.93 17.30
CA ARG A 308 -30.16 -2.31 17.84
C ARG A 308 -29.56 -1.28 16.91
N LEU A 309 -29.46 -1.56 15.62
CA LEU A 309 -28.89 -0.64 14.60
C LEU A 309 -29.79 0.56 14.38
N THR A 310 -31.11 0.38 14.42
CA THR A 310 -32.08 1.48 14.29
C THR A 310 -32.04 2.42 15.49
N ALA A 311 -31.77 1.88 16.70
CA ALA A 311 -31.68 2.62 17.98
C ALA A 311 -32.83 3.61 18.20
N ARG A 312 -34.04 3.26 17.77
CA ARG A 312 -35.23 4.12 17.74
C ARG A 312 -36.32 3.57 18.68
N ALA A 313 -36.91 4.45 19.48
CA ALA A 313 -38.09 4.12 20.27
C ALA A 313 -39.23 3.68 19.33
N GLY A 314 -39.86 2.55 19.63
CA GLY A 314 -40.95 1.98 18.82
C GLY A 314 -40.52 0.93 17.79
N ILE A 315 -39.23 0.66 17.61
CA ILE A 315 -38.73 -0.47 16.83
C ILE A 315 -38.19 -1.53 17.80
N HIS A 316 -38.93 -2.58 17.99
CA HIS A 316 -38.59 -3.65 18.92
C HIS A 316 -38.42 -4.99 18.23
N ALA A 317 -37.48 -5.82 18.70
CA ALA A 317 -37.19 -7.13 18.09
C ALA A 317 -38.43 -8.10 18.11
N ALA A 318 -39.38 -7.86 19.03
CA ALA A 318 -40.59 -8.66 19.12
C ALA A 318 -41.73 -8.20 18.16
N ASP A 319 -41.52 -7.09 17.44
CA ASP A 319 -42.51 -6.56 16.50
C ASP A 319 -42.61 -7.48 15.26
N PRO A 320 -43.83 -7.95 14.90
CA PRO A 320 -44.02 -8.75 13.69
C PRO A 320 -43.49 -8.07 12.40
N ALA A 321 -43.62 -6.75 12.28
CA ALA A 321 -43.13 -5.99 11.13
C ALA A 321 -41.59 -6.01 11.06
N VAL A 322 -40.91 -5.95 12.21
CA VAL A 322 -39.43 -6.10 12.29
C VAL A 322 -39.01 -7.50 11.84
N GLY A 323 -39.74 -8.55 12.27
CA GLY A 323 -39.53 -9.91 11.81
C GLY A 323 -39.71 -10.06 10.29
N GLU A 324 -40.74 -9.43 9.73
CA GLU A 324 -41.01 -9.46 8.29
C GLU A 324 -39.95 -8.70 7.48
N ILE A 325 -39.49 -7.51 7.95
CA ILE A 325 -38.37 -6.78 7.33
C ILE A 325 -37.15 -7.69 7.24
N THR A 326 -36.76 -8.34 8.35
CA THR A 326 -35.55 -9.16 8.37
C THR A 326 -35.69 -10.39 7.48
N ARG A 327 -36.88 -10.96 7.36
CA ARG A 327 -37.20 -12.05 6.41
C ARG A 327 -37.03 -11.58 4.95
N LEU A 328 -37.60 -10.42 4.61
CA LEU A 328 -37.46 -9.81 3.29
C LEU A 328 -36.02 -9.40 2.95
N CYS A 329 -35.19 -9.12 3.97
CA CYS A 329 -33.74 -8.89 3.82
C CYS A 329 -32.95 -10.22 3.75
N GLY A 330 -33.59 -11.38 3.69
CA GLY A 330 -32.93 -12.69 3.70
C GLY A 330 -32.13 -12.97 4.96
N SER A 331 -32.44 -12.31 6.08
CA SER A 331 -31.68 -12.36 7.35
C SER A 331 -30.19 -12.07 7.21
N LEU A 332 -29.82 -11.30 6.18
CA LEU A 332 -28.42 -10.92 5.91
C LEU A 332 -28.05 -9.62 6.65
N PRO A 333 -26.98 -9.61 7.46
CA PRO A 333 -26.56 -8.43 8.23
C PRO A 333 -26.37 -7.17 7.39
N LEU A 334 -25.84 -7.32 6.16
CA LEU A 334 -25.64 -6.18 5.26
C LEU A 334 -26.96 -5.52 4.86
N ALA A 335 -27.96 -6.29 4.42
CA ALA A 335 -29.26 -5.76 4.04
C ALA A 335 -30.01 -5.18 5.26
N ILE A 336 -29.94 -5.84 6.40
CA ILE A 336 -30.50 -5.36 7.66
C ILE A 336 -29.90 -4.01 8.07
N GLY A 337 -28.57 -3.84 7.91
CA GLY A 337 -27.87 -2.59 8.20
C GLY A 337 -28.35 -1.42 7.37
N LEU A 338 -28.59 -1.63 6.07
CA LEU A 338 -29.12 -0.60 5.18
C LEU A 338 -30.54 -0.16 5.57
N ILE A 339 -31.42 -1.13 5.81
CA ILE A 339 -32.79 -0.82 6.24
C ILE A 339 -32.83 -0.16 7.62
N ALA A 340 -31.95 -0.57 8.53
CA ALA A 340 -31.82 0.10 9.83
C ALA A 340 -31.39 1.56 9.68
N SER A 341 -30.47 1.85 8.75
CA SER A 341 -30.06 3.21 8.43
C SER A 341 -31.22 4.03 7.86
N GLN A 342 -31.94 3.49 6.89
CA GLN A 342 -33.13 4.14 6.33
C GLN A 342 -34.15 4.51 7.43
N LEU A 343 -34.52 3.55 8.30
CA LEU A 343 -35.43 3.78 9.42
C LEU A 343 -34.92 4.85 10.39
N ARG A 344 -33.60 4.96 10.59
CA ARG A 344 -32.97 5.96 11.45
C ARG A 344 -33.04 7.35 10.85
N HIS A 345 -32.78 7.47 9.54
CA HIS A 345 -32.76 8.76 8.84
C HIS A 345 -34.16 9.29 8.49
N HIS A 346 -35.16 8.40 8.41
CA HIS A 346 -36.56 8.76 8.10
C HIS A 346 -37.48 8.50 9.30
N PRO A 347 -37.52 9.39 10.31
CA PRO A 347 -38.30 9.16 11.53
C PRO A 347 -39.83 9.02 11.32
N ALA A 348 -40.35 9.51 10.19
CA ALA A 348 -41.75 9.36 9.82
C ALA A 348 -42.09 7.99 9.24
N GLN A 349 -41.10 7.22 8.78
CA GLN A 349 -41.33 5.85 8.29
C GLN A 349 -41.59 4.89 9.43
N THR A 350 -42.59 4.05 9.27
CA THR A 350 -42.92 2.95 10.18
C THR A 350 -42.36 1.63 9.68
N ALA A 351 -42.21 0.63 10.54
CA ALA A 351 -41.79 -0.70 10.11
C ALA A 351 -42.71 -1.29 9.05
N GLU A 352 -44.04 -1.10 9.18
CA GLU A 352 -45.02 -1.58 8.22
C GLU A 352 -44.89 -0.90 6.85
N SER A 353 -44.58 0.40 6.81
CA SER A 353 -44.34 1.12 5.56
C SER A 353 -43.13 0.59 4.80
N VAL A 354 -42.07 0.22 5.54
CA VAL A 354 -40.87 -0.41 4.98
C VAL A 354 -41.15 -1.82 4.48
N VAL A 355 -41.95 -2.62 5.20
CA VAL A 355 -42.41 -3.94 4.73
C VAL A 355 -43.11 -3.80 3.38
N ALA A 356 -44.07 -2.86 3.25
CA ALA A 356 -44.78 -2.63 2.00
C ALA A 356 -43.84 -2.23 0.85
N SER A 357 -42.88 -1.36 1.13
CA SER A 357 -41.88 -0.90 0.13
C SER A 357 -40.96 -2.04 -0.31
N LEU A 358 -40.46 -2.87 0.62
CA LEU A 358 -39.60 -4.04 0.32
C LEU A 358 -40.34 -5.09 -0.49
N ALA A 359 -41.59 -5.40 -0.12
CA ALA A 359 -42.44 -6.33 -0.86
C ALA A 359 -42.66 -5.86 -2.30
N ALA A 360 -43.02 -4.59 -2.48
CA ALA A 360 -43.22 -4.01 -3.83
C ALA A 360 -41.92 -3.98 -4.66
N ALA A 361 -40.74 -3.80 -4.03
CA ALA A 361 -39.46 -3.86 -4.71
C ALA A 361 -39.08 -5.28 -5.14
N THR A 362 -39.42 -6.29 -4.33
CA THR A 362 -39.13 -7.70 -4.62
C THR A 362 -39.93 -8.22 -5.83
N ASP A 363 -41.10 -7.65 -6.11
CA ASP A 363 -41.97 -8.04 -7.23
C ASP A 363 -41.50 -7.48 -8.59
N ARG A 364 -40.41 -6.71 -8.67
CA ARG A 364 -39.90 -6.16 -9.93
C ARG A 364 -39.19 -7.22 -10.78
N PRO A 365 -39.58 -7.40 -12.08
CA PRO A 365 -39.00 -8.43 -12.96
C PRO A 365 -37.51 -8.29 -13.22
N GLU A 366 -36.98 -7.07 -13.13
CA GLU A 366 -35.56 -6.74 -13.35
C GLU A 366 -34.64 -7.32 -12.27
N LEU A 367 -35.17 -7.45 -11.04
CA LEU A 367 -34.44 -8.02 -9.88
C LEU A 367 -34.47 -9.55 -9.87
N MET A 368 -35.45 -10.18 -10.59
CA MET A 368 -35.60 -11.66 -10.62
C MET A 368 -34.42 -12.43 -11.23
N ARG A 369 -33.43 -11.75 -11.79
CA ARG A 369 -32.23 -12.35 -12.36
C ARG A 369 -31.03 -12.39 -11.37
N ALA A 370 -31.17 -11.82 -10.19
CA ALA A 370 -30.11 -11.78 -9.18
C ALA A 370 -30.22 -12.95 -8.22
N GLU A 371 -29.13 -13.66 -7.98
CA GLU A 371 -29.05 -14.77 -7.01
C GLU A 371 -29.42 -14.36 -5.57
N ASN A 372 -29.55 -13.04 -5.30
CA ASN A 372 -29.88 -12.46 -4.00
C ASN A 372 -30.98 -11.37 -4.11
N LEU A 373 -32.17 -11.75 -4.55
CA LEU A 373 -33.35 -10.87 -4.76
C LEU A 373 -33.68 -9.97 -3.57
N SER A 374 -33.69 -10.52 -2.36
CA SER A 374 -34.01 -9.81 -1.12
C SER A 374 -33.01 -8.72 -0.78
N VAL A 375 -31.74 -8.91 -1.14
CA VAL A 375 -30.68 -7.93 -0.91
C VAL A 375 -30.75 -6.79 -1.93
N ALA A 376 -31.06 -7.10 -3.18
CA ALA A 376 -31.20 -6.09 -4.25
C ALA A 376 -32.33 -5.11 -3.96
N ALA A 377 -33.47 -5.57 -3.43
CA ALA A 377 -34.58 -4.71 -3.04
C ALA A 377 -34.19 -3.71 -1.93
N ALA A 378 -33.43 -4.17 -0.93
CA ALA A 378 -32.93 -3.29 0.14
C ALA A 378 -31.92 -2.25 -0.40
N PHE A 379 -31.09 -2.65 -1.37
CA PHE A 379 -30.15 -1.74 -2.02
C PHE A 379 -30.86 -0.68 -2.86
N ASP A 380 -31.88 -1.08 -3.63
CA ASP A 380 -32.69 -0.17 -4.43
C ASP A 380 -33.41 0.87 -3.57
N LEU A 381 -34.01 0.47 -2.46
CA LEU A 381 -34.66 1.41 -1.55
C LEU A 381 -33.67 2.43 -1.00
N SER A 382 -32.52 1.97 -0.50
CA SER A 382 -31.48 2.87 0.02
C SER A 382 -30.91 3.80 -1.06
N TYR A 383 -30.81 3.33 -2.29
CA TYR A 383 -30.37 4.13 -3.43
C TYR A 383 -31.39 5.18 -3.84
N GLN A 384 -32.69 4.86 -3.83
CA GLN A 384 -33.76 5.79 -4.17
C GLN A 384 -33.89 6.95 -3.19
N ASP A 385 -33.52 6.75 -1.94
CA ASP A 385 -33.52 7.80 -0.89
C ASP A 385 -32.38 8.81 -1.05
N LEU A 386 -31.39 8.51 -1.92
CA LEU A 386 -30.29 9.41 -2.19
C LEU A 386 -30.69 10.61 -3.02
N SER A 387 -30.09 11.77 -2.76
CA SER A 387 -30.17 12.91 -3.68
C SER A 387 -29.59 12.58 -5.07
N PRO A 388 -29.98 13.28 -6.14
CA PRO A 388 -29.46 13.02 -7.49
C PRO A 388 -27.93 13.07 -7.60
N GLY A 389 -27.27 13.94 -6.82
CA GLY A 389 -25.81 14.03 -6.74
C GLY A 389 -25.18 12.79 -6.12
N GLN A 390 -25.75 12.33 -5.00
CA GLN A 390 -25.29 11.11 -4.30
C GLN A 390 -25.54 9.85 -5.14
N GLN A 391 -26.70 9.75 -5.81
CA GLN A 391 -26.99 8.65 -6.73
C GLN A 391 -25.95 8.58 -7.85
N ARG A 392 -25.60 9.73 -8.44
CA ARG A 392 -24.56 9.81 -9.47
C ARG A 392 -23.21 9.37 -8.92
N LEU A 393 -22.79 9.89 -7.75
CA LEU A 393 -21.52 9.49 -7.13
C LEU A 393 -21.52 7.99 -6.83
N PHE A 394 -22.56 7.46 -6.18
CA PHE A 394 -22.68 6.03 -5.85
C PHE A 394 -22.49 5.14 -7.08
N ARG A 395 -23.21 5.43 -8.19
CA ARG A 395 -23.03 4.68 -9.44
C ARG A 395 -21.59 4.74 -9.94
N ARG A 396 -20.97 5.93 -9.92
CA ARG A 396 -19.60 6.14 -10.37
C ARG A 396 -18.58 5.43 -9.49
N LEU A 397 -18.77 5.38 -8.16
CA LEU A 397 -17.92 4.62 -7.25
C LEU A 397 -17.82 3.14 -7.63
N GLY A 398 -18.85 2.58 -8.24
CA GLY A 398 -18.79 1.24 -8.83
C GLY A 398 -17.76 1.08 -9.94
N LEU A 399 -17.34 2.18 -10.60
CA LEU A 399 -16.37 2.19 -11.70
C LEU A 399 -14.92 2.27 -11.20
N ILE A 400 -14.67 2.58 -9.91
CA ILE A 400 -13.33 2.65 -9.36
C ILE A 400 -12.65 1.27 -9.48
N PRO A 401 -11.44 1.20 -10.09
CA PRO A 401 -10.78 -0.09 -10.32
C PRO A 401 -10.37 -0.79 -9.03
N GLY A 402 -9.98 -0.02 -8.00
CA GLY A 402 -9.37 -0.54 -6.77
C GLY A 402 -10.34 -0.97 -5.68
N PRO A 403 -9.81 -1.57 -4.58
CA PRO A 403 -10.61 -2.05 -3.46
C PRO A 403 -11.21 -0.93 -2.61
N SER A 404 -10.50 0.18 -2.51
CA SER A 404 -10.83 1.31 -1.65
C SER A 404 -10.61 2.62 -2.40
N PHE A 405 -11.04 3.72 -1.81
CA PHE A 405 -10.85 5.05 -2.37
C PHE A 405 -10.84 6.08 -1.24
N ASP A 406 -10.25 7.22 -1.52
CA ASP A 406 -10.30 8.40 -0.68
C ASP A 406 -11.19 9.50 -1.31
N ALA A 407 -11.32 10.62 -0.63
CA ALA A 407 -12.10 11.73 -1.13
C ALA A 407 -11.49 12.38 -2.40
N TYR A 408 -10.16 12.29 -2.59
CA TYR A 408 -9.51 12.82 -3.80
C TYR A 408 -9.85 11.98 -5.04
N ALA A 409 -9.81 10.65 -4.89
CA ALA A 409 -10.21 9.75 -5.97
C ALA A 409 -11.70 9.90 -6.32
N ALA A 410 -12.58 10.04 -5.31
CA ALA A 410 -14.00 10.29 -5.50
C ALA A 410 -14.25 11.65 -6.17
N ALA A 411 -13.57 12.72 -5.78
CA ALA A 411 -13.65 14.03 -6.40
C ALA A 411 -13.22 13.99 -7.87
N ALA A 412 -12.10 13.34 -8.18
CA ALA A 412 -11.64 13.17 -9.55
C ALA A 412 -12.64 12.37 -10.39
N LEU A 413 -13.15 11.26 -9.87
CA LEU A 413 -14.13 10.40 -10.53
C LEU A 413 -15.40 11.16 -10.89
N ASP A 414 -15.95 11.92 -9.92
CA ASP A 414 -17.20 12.67 -10.13
C ASP A 414 -16.99 14.02 -10.85
N GLY A 415 -15.76 14.53 -10.91
CA GLY A 415 -15.46 15.87 -11.41
C GLY A 415 -15.96 16.96 -10.48
N ALA A 416 -16.08 16.66 -9.19
CA ALA A 416 -16.56 17.56 -8.15
C ALA A 416 -15.40 18.18 -7.36
N SER A 417 -15.67 19.20 -6.52
CA SER A 417 -14.71 19.71 -5.59
C SER A 417 -14.43 18.69 -4.45
N LEU A 418 -13.25 18.77 -3.82
CA LEU A 418 -12.90 17.90 -2.70
C LEU A 418 -13.87 18.04 -1.52
N GLY A 419 -14.34 19.28 -1.25
CA GLY A 419 -15.32 19.54 -0.19
C GLY A 419 -16.66 18.89 -0.47
N GLU A 420 -17.13 18.95 -1.73
CA GLU A 420 -18.34 18.29 -2.16
C GLU A 420 -18.22 16.76 -2.07
N ALA A 421 -17.12 16.20 -2.56
CA ALA A 421 -16.89 14.75 -2.51
C ALA A 421 -16.86 14.24 -1.06
N ARG A 422 -16.18 14.94 -0.14
CA ARG A 422 -16.17 14.60 1.30
C ARG A 422 -17.57 14.58 1.88
N ARG A 423 -18.36 15.63 1.67
CA ARG A 423 -19.72 15.71 2.18
C ARG A 423 -20.58 14.55 1.65
N GLN A 424 -20.52 14.27 0.35
CA GLN A 424 -21.29 13.17 -0.25
C GLN A 424 -20.83 11.79 0.25
N LEU A 425 -19.51 11.61 0.50
CA LEU A 425 -18.99 10.36 1.08
C LEU A 425 -19.44 10.19 2.52
N ASP A 426 -19.43 11.25 3.34
CA ASP A 426 -19.93 11.21 4.71
C ASP A 426 -21.42 10.82 4.74
N GLU A 427 -22.23 11.40 3.83
CA GLU A 427 -23.65 11.07 3.69
C GLU A 427 -23.87 9.62 3.23
N LEU A 428 -23.09 9.11 2.27
CA LEU A 428 -23.16 7.70 1.85
C LEU A 428 -22.70 6.75 2.97
N TYR A 429 -21.73 7.16 3.76
CA TYR A 429 -21.28 6.42 4.94
C TYR A 429 -22.35 6.34 6.01
N ASP A 430 -23.01 7.45 6.32
CA ASP A 430 -24.13 7.50 7.29
C ASP A 430 -25.30 6.61 6.85
N GLN A 431 -25.50 6.43 5.55
CA GLN A 431 -26.51 5.53 4.98
C GLN A 431 -26.03 4.08 4.83
N HIS A 432 -24.85 3.73 5.33
CA HIS A 432 -24.23 2.40 5.24
C HIS A 432 -24.03 1.86 3.82
N LEU A 433 -24.04 2.73 2.80
CA LEU A 433 -23.76 2.35 1.41
C LEU A 433 -22.26 2.19 1.14
N ILE A 434 -21.42 2.81 1.97
CA ILE A 434 -19.97 2.62 2.00
C ILE A 434 -19.51 2.38 3.43
N THR A 435 -18.31 1.85 3.59
CA THR A 435 -17.65 1.66 4.89
C THR A 435 -16.36 2.44 4.94
N GLU A 436 -15.92 2.85 6.13
CA GLU A 436 -14.66 3.52 6.38
C GLU A 436 -13.77 2.65 7.29
N PRO A 437 -13.01 1.69 6.73
CA PRO A 437 -12.16 0.80 7.52
C PRO A 437 -11.02 1.54 8.23
N THR A 438 -10.51 2.61 7.64
CA THR A 438 -9.54 3.53 8.24
C THR A 438 -9.95 4.96 7.92
N LEU A 439 -9.58 5.91 8.77
CA LEU A 439 -9.97 7.31 8.63
C LEU A 439 -9.64 7.86 7.24
N GLY A 440 -10.64 8.40 6.54
CA GLY A 440 -10.53 8.95 5.20
C GLY A 440 -10.41 7.92 4.07
N ARG A 441 -10.51 6.63 4.37
CA ARG A 441 -10.50 5.54 3.38
C ARG A 441 -11.84 4.83 3.35
N TYR A 442 -12.47 4.82 2.21
CA TYR A 442 -13.80 4.26 2.02
C TYR A 442 -13.75 3.01 1.13
N GLN A 443 -14.71 2.14 1.36
CA GLN A 443 -14.89 0.91 0.57
C GLN A 443 -16.36 0.66 0.29
N LEU A 444 -16.63 0.10 -0.89
CA LEU A 444 -17.92 -0.50 -1.21
C LEU A 444 -17.85 -1.99 -0.89
N HIS A 445 -18.85 -2.49 -0.16
CA HIS A 445 -19.05 -3.94 -0.07
C HIS A 445 -19.28 -4.53 -1.47
N ASP A 446 -18.79 -5.74 -1.73
CA ASP A 446 -18.82 -6.34 -3.08
C ASP A 446 -20.21 -6.33 -3.72
N LEU A 447 -21.26 -6.69 -2.96
CA LEU A 447 -22.63 -6.68 -3.46
C LEU A 447 -23.11 -5.28 -3.82
N LEU A 448 -22.75 -4.26 -3.00
CA LEU A 448 -23.06 -2.86 -3.28
C LEU A 448 -22.27 -2.35 -4.48
N ARG A 449 -21.03 -2.79 -4.65
CA ARG A 449 -20.21 -2.47 -5.83
C ARG A 449 -20.81 -3.05 -7.12
N GLU A 450 -21.31 -4.29 -7.06
CA GLU A 450 -22.03 -4.92 -8.19
C GLU A 450 -23.30 -4.16 -8.53
N HIS A 451 -24.08 -3.80 -7.51
CA HIS A 451 -25.30 -3.00 -7.68
C HIS A 451 -24.98 -1.63 -8.28
N ALA A 452 -24.00 -0.91 -7.76
CA ALA A 452 -23.55 0.37 -8.30
C ALA A 452 -23.09 0.27 -9.77
N ARG A 453 -22.37 -0.81 -10.13
CA ARG A 453 -21.96 -1.08 -11.52
C ARG A 453 -23.16 -1.37 -12.43
N ALA A 454 -24.13 -2.13 -11.95
CA ALA A 454 -25.36 -2.42 -12.70
C ALA A 454 -26.14 -1.13 -12.96
N LEU A 455 -26.29 -0.29 -11.95
CA LEU A 455 -26.92 1.04 -12.10
C LEU A 455 -26.11 1.95 -13.04
N ALA A 456 -24.78 1.97 -12.94
CA ALA A 456 -23.93 2.75 -13.83
C ALA A 456 -24.04 2.30 -15.30
N ALA A 457 -24.41 1.04 -15.56
CA ALA A 457 -24.59 0.54 -16.93
C ALA A 457 -25.70 1.29 -17.70
N SER A 458 -26.68 1.87 -17.00
CA SER A 458 -27.73 2.70 -17.57
C SER A 458 -27.29 4.14 -17.86
N ASP A 459 -26.17 4.61 -17.29
CA ASP A 459 -25.62 5.92 -17.61
C ASP A 459 -25.06 5.94 -19.04
N ASP A 460 -25.01 7.13 -19.64
CA ASP A 460 -24.39 7.31 -20.95
C ASP A 460 -22.93 6.82 -20.99
N GLN A 461 -22.59 6.09 -22.05
CA GLN A 461 -21.27 5.48 -22.20
C GLN A 461 -20.15 6.51 -22.20
N ALA A 462 -20.35 7.68 -22.85
CA ALA A 462 -19.34 8.74 -22.87
C ALA A 462 -19.05 9.29 -21.47
N ASN A 463 -20.08 9.45 -20.65
CA ASN A 463 -19.96 9.89 -19.25
C ASN A 463 -19.20 8.87 -18.38
N ARG A 464 -19.44 7.58 -18.58
CA ARG A 464 -18.71 6.51 -17.86
C ARG A 464 -17.24 6.49 -18.25
N VAL A 465 -16.94 6.57 -19.55
CA VAL A 465 -15.56 6.61 -20.06
C VAL A 465 -14.83 7.86 -19.55
N ALA A 466 -15.50 9.01 -19.56
CA ALA A 466 -14.92 10.25 -19.04
C ALA A 466 -14.64 10.17 -17.53
N ALA A 467 -15.55 9.58 -16.74
CA ALA A 467 -15.36 9.40 -15.30
C ALA A 467 -14.19 8.45 -15.01
N ALA A 468 -14.09 7.32 -15.72
CA ALA A 468 -12.96 6.39 -15.60
C ALA A 468 -11.65 7.06 -16.01
N GLY A 469 -11.66 7.85 -17.08
CA GLY A 469 -10.48 8.62 -17.52
C GLY A 469 -9.95 9.58 -16.44
N ARG A 470 -10.86 10.34 -15.80
CA ARG A 470 -10.48 11.29 -14.74
C ARG A 470 -9.83 10.61 -13.52
N VAL A 471 -10.36 9.47 -13.08
CA VAL A 471 -9.76 8.75 -11.93
C VAL A 471 -8.42 8.11 -12.31
N LEU A 472 -8.27 7.62 -13.55
CA LEU A 472 -6.99 7.13 -14.06
C LEU A 472 -5.95 8.25 -14.17
N ASP A 473 -6.36 9.44 -14.66
CA ASP A 473 -5.50 10.63 -14.67
C ASP A 473 -5.08 11.03 -13.24
N TYR A 474 -6.01 11.04 -12.29
CA TYR A 474 -5.70 11.31 -10.88
C TYR A 474 -4.64 10.35 -10.35
N TYR A 475 -4.83 9.05 -10.52
CA TYR A 475 -3.85 8.05 -10.07
C TYR A 475 -2.49 8.23 -10.75
N LEU A 476 -2.47 8.45 -12.06
CA LEU A 476 -1.24 8.62 -12.81
C LEU A 476 -0.45 9.85 -12.36
N TYR A 477 -1.08 11.04 -12.33
CA TYR A 477 -0.38 12.27 -11.98
C TYR A 477 0.06 12.30 -10.52
N THR A 478 -0.75 11.77 -9.62
CA THR A 478 -0.39 11.67 -8.20
C THR A 478 0.73 10.65 -7.98
N ALA A 479 0.70 9.51 -8.69
CA ALA A 479 1.79 8.54 -8.66
C ALA A 479 3.10 9.10 -9.24
N LEU A 480 3.04 9.88 -10.32
CA LEU A 480 4.21 10.60 -10.84
C LEU A 480 4.77 11.58 -9.81
N ALA A 481 3.92 12.36 -9.16
CA ALA A 481 4.36 13.30 -8.12
C ALA A 481 5.03 12.59 -6.94
N ALA A 482 4.43 11.50 -6.44
CA ALA A 482 4.97 10.72 -5.34
C ALA A 482 6.24 9.96 -5.73
N GLY A 483 6.25 9.34 -6.89
CA GLY A 483 7.33 8.47 -7.37
C GLY A 483 8.65 9.21 -7.61
N ARG A 484 8.62 10.52 -7.84
CA ARG A 484 9.84 11.35 -8.02
C ARG A 484 10.84 11.21 -6.87
N HIS A 485 10.36 10.92 -5.68
CA HIS A 485 11.19 10.74 -4.49
C HIS A 485 11.92 9.38 -4.46
N PHE A 486 11.47 8.39 -5.25
CA PHE A 486 12.02 7.03 -5.26
C PHE A 486 12.88 6.72 -6.48
N ALA A 487 12.56 7.30 -7.62
CA ALA A 487 13.29 7.07 -8.85
C ALA A 487 13.29 8.34 -9.72
N PRO A 488 14.00 9.41 -9.29
CA PRO A 488 14.00 10.68 -10.02
C PRO A 488 14.61 10.58 -11.43
N GLN A 489 15.21 9.45 -11.76
CA GLN A 489 15.86 9.18 -13.05
C GLN A 489 15.00 8.33 -13.99
N ALA A 490 13.86 7.80 -13.52
CA ALA A 490 13.00 6.95 -14.34
C ALA A 490 12.53 7.70 -15.60
N SER A 491 12.51 7.01 -16.73
CA SER A 491 12.08 7.57 -18.02
C SER A 491 10.65 8.13 -17.98
N ALA A 492 9.80 7.60 -17.11
CA ALA A 492 8.45 8.09 -16.89
C ALA A 492 8.37 9.58 -16.52
N TYR A 493 9.43 10.14 -15.89
CA TYR A 493 9.48 11.54 -15.47
C TYR A 493 10.10 12.47 -16.51
N ARG A 494 10.70 11.91 -17.55
CA ARG A 494 11.34 12.69 -18.61
C ARG A 494 10.38 13.06 -19.72
N ARG A 495 9.18 12.47 -19.73
CA ARG A 495 8.22 12.64 -20.81
C ARG A 495 7.05 13.51 -20.40
N PRO A 496 6.62 14.42 -21.29
CA PRO A 496 5.36 15.10 -21.07
C PRO A 496 4.25 14.06 -21.05
N VAL A 497 3.55 13.95 -19.95
CA VAL A 497 2.35 13.11 -19.86
C VAL A 497 1.18 14.00 -20.30
N PRO A 498 0.60 13.79 -21.49
CA PRO A 498 -0.53 14.62 -21.95
C PRO A 498 -1.75 14.31 -21.10
N GLY A 499 -2.52 15.32 -20.71
CA GLY A 499 -3.74 15.25 -19.89
C GLY A 499 -3.71 16.34 -18.82
N ASN A 500 -4.76 16.50 -18.09
CA ASN A 500 -4.86 17.48 -17.03
C ASN A 500 -4.62 16.79 -15.67
N PRO A 501 -3.62 17.21 -14.88
CA PRO A 501 -3.54 16.80 -13.48
C PRO A 501 -4.86 17.15 -12.79
N SER A 502 -5.30 16.29 -11.88
CA SER A 502 -6.46 16.63 -11.05
C SER A 502 -6.19 17.97 -10.37
N PRO A 503 -7.15 18.91 -10.40
CA PRO A 503 -6.99 20.19 -9.72
C PRO A 503 -6.85 20.04 -8.20
N GLN A 504 -7.12 18.85 -7.71
CA GLN A 504 -7.07 18.50 -6.29
C GLN A 504 -6.24 17.22 -6.15
N ALA A 505 -5.12 17.33 -5.45
CA ALA A 505 -4.24 16.22 -5.15
C ALA A 505 -3.75 16.36 -3.69
N PRO A 506 -3.41 15.24 -3.02
CA PRO A 506 -2.81 15.30 -1.70
C PRO A 506 -1.45 16.00 -1.73
N ASP A 507 -1.05 16.57 -0.58
CA ASP A 507 0.32 17.11 -0.43
C ASP A 507 1.33 15.96 -0.37
N LEU A 508 2.23 15.93 -1.36
CA LEU A 508 3.27 14.91 -1.55
C LEU A 508 4.67 15.57 -1.61
N SER A 509 4.82 16.69 -0.93
CA SER A 509 6.07 17.48 -0.95
C SER A 509 7.24 16.76 -0.26
N THR A 510 6.97 15.78 0.63
CA THR A 510 8.00 15.03 1.35
C THR A 510 8.04 13.56 0.94
N LEU A 511 9.22 12.93 1.10
CA LEU A 511 9.39 11.49 0.90
C LEU A 511 8.44 10.66 1.79
N GLY A 512 8.22 11.08 3.04
CA GLY A 512 7.33 10.38 3.97
C GLY A 512 5.87 10.40 3.52
N GLN A 513 5.36 11.57 3.09
CA GLN A 513 4.00 11.68 2.56
C GLN A 513 3.82 10.85 1.28
N SER A 514 4.80 10.92 0.39
CA SER A 514 4.81 10.15 -0.86
C SER A 514 4.84 8.65 -0.61
N ALA A 515 5.67 8.17 0.34
CA ALA A 515 5.72 6.78 0.73
C ALA A 515 4.38 6.30 1.33
N ALA A 516 3.79 7.08 2.23
CA ALA A 516 2.52 6.75 2.87
C ALA A 516 1.38 6.68 1.85
N TRP A 517 1.31 7.64 0.91
CA TRP A 517 0.30 7.64 -0.14
C TRP A 517 0.47 6.46 -1.10
N LEU A 518 1.70 6.19 -1.58
CA LEU A 518 1.98 5.05 -2.47
C LEU A 518 1.65 3.72 -1.81
N GLU A 519 1.92 3.57 -0.52
CA GLU A 519 1.54 2.35 0.21
C GLU A 519 0.03 2.21 0.34
N ALA A 520 -0.67 3.29 0.71
CA ALA A 520 -2.13 3.29 0.84
C ALA A 520 -2.83 3.03 -0.51
N GLU A 521 -2.30 3.57 -1.61
CA GLU A 521 -2.86 3.44 -2.95
C GLU A 521 -2.29 2.26 -3.75
N ARG A 522 -1.36 1.50 -3.21
CA ARG A 522 -0.66 0.43 -3.93
C ARG A 522 -1.62 -0.52 -4.65
N ALA A 523 -2.61 -1.05 -3.94
CA ALA A 523 -3.61 -1.95 -4.52
C ALA A 523 -4.47 -1.26 -5.60
N ASN A 524 -4.79 0.01 -5.40
CA ASN A 524 -5.57 0.79 -6.36
C ASN A 524 -4.78 1.10 -7.63
N LEU A 525 -3.50 1.43 -7.50
CA LEU A 525 -2.60 1.70 -8.63
C LEU A 525 -2.40 0.44 -9.49
N HIS A 526 -2.30 -0.73 -8.86
CA HIS A 526 -2.28 -2.01 -9.57
C HIS A 526 -3.58 -2.25 -10.33
N ALA A 527 -4.71 -2.12 -9.66
CA ALA A 527 -6.01 -2.32 -10.27
C ALA A 527 -6.28 -1.28 -11.38
N ALA A 528 -5.79 -0.04 -11.23
CA ALA A 528 -5.88 1.00 -12.25
C ALA A 528 -5.06 0.65 -13.49
N ALA A 529 -3.84 0.13 -13.33
CA ALA A 529 -3.00 -0.33 -14.44
C ALA A 529 -3.64 -1.51 -15.18
N ASP A 530 -4.14 -2.52 -14.47
CA ASP A 530 -4.86 -3.67 -15.05
C ASP A 530 -6.15 -3.25 -15.77
N TYR A 531 -6.93 -2.35 -15.16
CA TYR A 531 -8.14 -1.79 -15.78
C TYR A 531 -7.79 -1.04 -17.07
N ALA A 532 -6.76 -0.20 -17.03
CA ALA A 532 -6.30 0.55 -18.17
C ALA A 532 -5.85 -0.37 -19.33
N ALA A 533 -5.12 -1.44 -19.02
CA ALA A 533 -4.67 -2.43 -20.01
C ALA A 533 -5.85 -3.15 -20.67
N THR A 534 -6.88 -3.53 -19.89
CA THR A 534 -8.03 -4.29 -20.39
C THR A 534 -9.08 -3.43 -21.12
N ARG A 535 -9.10 -2.11 -20.88
CA ARG A 535 -10.08 -1.18 -21.44
C ARG A 535 -9.51 -0.26 -22.52
N GLY A 536 -8.30 -0.48 -22.98
CA GLY A 536 -7.68 0.27 -24.08
C GLY A 536 -7.15 1.66 -23.67
N HIS A 537 -6.97 1.92 -22.37
CA HIS A 537 -6.28 3.11 -21.87
C HIS A 537 -4.76 2.88 -21.84
N SER A 538 -4.16 2.54 -23.00
CA SER A 538 -2.79 2.08 -23.14
C SER A 538 -1.75 2.99 -22.48
N ARG A 539 -1.96 4.31 -22.56
CA ARG A 539 -1.11 5.30 -21.91
C ARG A 539 -1.03 5.10 -20.39
N HIS A 540 -2.16 4.91 -19.72
CA HIS A 540 -2.21 4.69 -18.27
C HIS A 540 -1.65 3.32 -17.90
N ALA A 541 -1.93 2.32 -18.73
CA ALA A 541 -1.41 0.96 -18.54
C ALA A 541 0.13 0.89 -18.54
N VAL A 542 0.79 1.77 -19.29
CA VAL A 542 2.26 1.87 -19.36
C VAL A 542 2.81 2.83 -18.30
N ALA A 543 2.19 4.00 -18.14
CA ALA A 543 2.76 5.07 -17.33
C ALA A 543 2.56 4.87 -15.81
N ILE A 544 1.46 4.25 -15.35
CA ILE A 544 1.25 3.97 -13.92
C ILE A 544 2.32 3.02 -13.37
N PRO A 545 2.59 1.83 -13.98
CA PRO A 545 3.69 0.97 -13.57
C PRO A 545 5.04 1.67 -13.51
N ALA A 546 5.36 2.47 -14.54
CA ALA A 546 6.60 3.22 -14.60
C ALA A 546 6.73 4.25 -13.46
N ALA A 547 5.62 4.91 -13.09
CA ALA A 547 5.60 5.89 -12.00
C ALA A 547 5.85 5.27 -10.61
N ILE A 548 5.39 4.03 -10.38
CA ILE A 548 5.49 3.38 -9.08
C ILE A 548 6.64 2.36 -8.96
N GLY A 549 7.31 2.03 -10.07
CA GLY A 549 8.35 1.00 -10.12
C GLY A 549 9.49 1.24 -9.14
N GLY A 550 9.97 2.48 -9.00
CA GLY A 550 11.00 2.86 -8.04
C GLY A 550 10.57 2.66 -6.58
N PHE A 551 9.33 2.99 -6.25
CA PHE A 551 8.76 2.74 -4.92
C PHE A 551 8.66 1.23 -4.64
N LEU A 552 8.13 0.44 -5.57
CA LEU A 552 8.00 -1.00 -5.42
C LEU A 552 9.37 -1.68 -5.22
N ALA A 553 10.37 -1.25 -5.99
CA ALA A 553 11.74 -1.71 -5.83
C ALA A 553 12.33 -1.35 -4.46
N ALA A 554 12.18 -0.09 -4.01
CA ALA A 554 12.65 0.38 -2.72
C ALA A 554 11.99 -0.35 -1.54
N ARG A 555 10.76 -0.87 -1.74
CA ARG A 555 10.00 -1.64 -0.74
C ARG A 555 10.15 -3.15 -0.89
N GLY A 556 10.96 -3.64 -1.82
CA GLY A 556 11.18 -5.08 -2.02
C GLY A 556 10.00 -5.83 -2.68
N HIS A 557 9.05 -5.11 -3.30
CA HIS A 557 7.92 -5.69 -4.03
C HIS A 557 8.31 -6.04 -5.49
N TRP A 558 9.37 -6.82 -5.65
CA TRP A 558 9.99 -7.12 -6.95
C TRP A 558 9.07 -7.88 -7.90
N ASP A 559 8.37 -8.92 -7.39
CA ASP A 559 7.48 -9.76 -8.21
C ASP A 559 6.28 -8.96 -8.68
N GLN A 560 5.73 -8.11 -7.81
CA GLN A 560 4.64 -7.21 -8.11
C GLN A 560 5.03 -6.18 -9.18
N SER A 561 6.23 -5.61 -9.08
CA SER A 561 6.78 -4.71 -10.09
C SER A 561 6.96 -5.43 -11.43
N ALA A 562 7.47 -6.67 -11.41
CA ALA A 562 7.65 -7.46 -12.63
C ALA A 562 6.30 -7.77 -13.32
N ALA A 563 5.29 -8.19 -12.56
CA ALA A 563 3.95 -8.47 -13.09
C ALA A 563 3.32 -7.23 -13.74
N LEU A 564 3.42 -6.06 -13.09
CA LEU A 564 2.92 -4.79 -13.64
C LEU A 564 3.61 -4.41 -14.94
N HIS A 565 4.95 -4.52 -15.00
CA HIS A 565 5.70 -4.17 -16.20
C HIS A 565 5.50 -5.19 -17.33
N GLN A 566 5.19 -6.47 -17.02
CA GLN A 566 4.74 -7.44 -18.03
C GLN A 566 3.38 -7.03 -18.61
N GLY A 567 2.43 -6.59 -17.77
CA GLY A 567 1.16 -6.04 -18.22
C GLY A 567 1.33 -4.79 -19.09
N ALA A 568 2.21 -3.87 -18.66
CA ALA A 568 2.56 -2.67 -19.42
C ALA A 568 3.17 -3.01 -20.79
N LEU A 569 4.08 -4.00 -20.84
CA LEU A 569 4.69 -4.48 -22.05
C LEU A 569 3.66 -5.06 -23.04
N ALA A 570 2.71 -5.85 -22.53
CA ALA A 570 1.63 -6.40 -23.35
C ALA A 570 0.74 -5.29 -23.91
N ALA A 571 0.34 -4.31 -23.08
CA ALA A 571 -0.47 -3.17 -23.49
C ALA A 571 0.24 -2.28 -24.52
N ALA A 572 1.55 -2.01 -24.33
CA ALA A 572 2.36 -1.23 -25.26
C ALA A 572 2.45 -1.90 -26.63
N ARG A 573 2.67 -3.22 -26.68
CA ARG A 573 2.68 -4.00 -27.93
C ARG A 573 1.35 -3.99 -28.64
N GLN A 574 0.26 -4.15 -27.91
CA GLN A 574 -1.09 -4.15 -28.46
C GLN A 574 -1.46 -2.79 -29.07
N SER A 575 -1.03 -1.70 -28.44
CA SER A 575 -1.30 -0.33 -28.92
C SER A 575 -0.29 0.19 -29.95
N GLY A 576 0.81 -0.54 -30.20
CA GLY A 576 1.91 -0.08 -31.05
C GLY A 576 2.78 1.01 -30.42
N ASP A 577 2.69 1.21 -29.10
CA ASP A 577 3.53 2.16 -28.34
C ASP A 577 4.96 1.60 -28.21
N ARG A 578 5.79 1.86 -29.23
CA ARG A 578 7.18 1.40 -29.29
C ARG A 578 8.02 1.92 -28.13
N LEU A 579 7.70 3.11 -27.67
CA LEU A 579 8.45 3.75 -26.61
C LEU A 579 8.07 3.14 -25.24
N GLY A 580 6.77 2.94 -24.99
CA GLY A 580 6.28 2.19 -23.83
C GLY A 580 6.77 0.74 -23.81
N GLU A 581 6.90 0.08 -24.97
CA GLU A 581 7.50 -1.26 -25.07
C GLU A 581 8.97 -1.23 -24.63
N ALA A 582 9.75 -0.24 -25.07
CA ALA A 582 11.15 -0.10 -24.69
C ALA A 582 11.33 0.16 -23.19
N ASP A 583 10.51 1.04 -22.62
CA ASP A 583 10.56 1.37 -21.18
C ASP A 583 10.19 0.16 -20.30
N ALA A 584 9.12 -0.54 -20.65
CA ALA A 584 8.71 -1.74 -19.93
C ALA A 584 9.80 -2.83 -19.97
N LEU A 585 10.43 -3.04 -21.13
CA LEU A 585 11.55 -3.97 -21.27
C LEU A 585 12.79 -3.54 -20.49
N GLY A 586 13.11 -2.25 -20.49
CA GLY A 586 14.22 -1.69 -19.71
C GLY A 586 14.03 -1.97 -18.21
N THR A 587 12.86 -1.65 -17.67
CA THR A 587 12.56 -1.90 -16.25
C THR A 587 12.52 -3.39 -15.93
N LEU A 588 11.91 -4.23 -16.78
CA LEU A 588 11.93 -5.69 -16.59
C LEU A 588 13.37 -6.23 -16.58
N GLY A 589 14.25 -5.71 -17.44
CA GLY A 589 15.66 -6.09 -17.45
C GLY A 589 16.38 -5.76 -16.14
N VAL A 590 16.11 -4.59 -15.55
CA VAL A 590 16.63 -4.21 -14.23
C VAL A 590 16.10 -5.17 -13.15
N LEU A 591 14.80 -5.44 -13.12
CA LEU A 591 14.18 -6.36 -12.15
C LEU A 591 14.75 -7.80 -12.28
N GLN A 592 14.93 -8.29 -13.49
CA GLN A 592 15.54 -9.59 -13.76
C GLN A 592 17.00 -9.65 -13.30
N ARG A 593 17.76 -8.56 -13.45
CA ARG A 593 19.13 -8.44 -12.94
C ARG A 593 19.16 -8.51 -11.41
N GLU A 594 18.28 -7.78 -10.74
CA GLU A 594 18.17 -7.79 -9.27
C GLU A 594 17.81 -9.18 -8.73
N ASN A 595 16.99 -9.94 -9.47
CA ASN A 595 16.61 -11.32 -9.13
C ASN A 595 17.68 -12.36 -9.57
N GLY A 596 18.85 -11.93 -10.08
CA GLY A 596 19.92 -12.83 -10.50
C GLY A 596 19.68 -13.55 -11.84
N SER A 597 18.58 -13.24 -12.55
CA SER A 597 18.24 -13.83 -13.85
C SER A 597 19.01 -13.14 -14.99
N TYR A 598 20.33 -13.16 -14.96
CA TYR A 598 21.21 -12.40 -15.84
C TYR A 598 20.98 -12.64 -17.34
N PRO A 599 20.75 -13.87 -17.83
CA PRO A 599 20.47 -14.09 -19.26
C PRO A 599 19.18 -13.40 -19.72
N ALA A 600 18.11 -13.48 -18.91
CA ALA A 600 16.85 -12.82 -19.21
C ALA A 600 16.98 -11.28 -19.16
N ALA A 601 17.73 -10.77 -18.20
CA ALA A 601 18.05 -9.34 -18.09
C ALA A 601 18.77 -8.82 -19.33
N ALA A 602 19.80 -9.55 -19.81
CA ALA A 602 20.54 -9.21 -21.02
C ALA A 602 19.62 -9.17 -22.24
N ALA A 603 18.72 -10.13 -22.39
CA ALA A 603 17.78 -10.19 -23.50
C ALA A 603 16.80 -8.99 -23.47
N SER A 604 16.21 -8.70 -22.31
CA SER A 604 15.26 -7.59 -22.14
C SER A 604 15.92 -6.24 -22.40
N LEU A 605 17.08 -5.98 -21.79
CA LEU A 605 17.83 -4.73 -21.96
C LEU A 605 18.34 -4.53 -23.39
N SER A 606 18.81 -5.61 -24.05
CA SER A 606 19.28 -5.53 -25.46
C SER A 606 18.12 -5.20 -26.41
N ARG A 607 16.93 -5.76 -26.14
CA ARG A 607 15.74 -5.46 -26.93
C ARG A 607 15.26 -4.03 -26.68
N ALA A 608 15.29 -3.55 -25.42
CA ALA A 608 14.99 -2.16 -25.08
C ALA A 608 15.93 -1.20 -25.82
N LEU A 609 17.24 -1.46 -25.78
CA LEU A 609 18.26 -0.66 -26.49
C LEU A 609 18.01 -0.61 -27.99
N ALA A 610 17.66 -1.74 -28.61
CA ALA A 610 17.34 -1.79 -30.04
C ALA A 610 16.12 -0.93 -30.38
N LEU A 611 15.07 -0.97 -29.55
CA LEU A 611 13.88 -0.14 -29.70
C LEU A 611 14.22 1.35 -29.54
N TYR A 612 14.96 1.74 -28.49
CA TYR A 612 15.39 3.12 -28.28
C TYR A 612 16.23 3.66 -29.43
N ARG A 613 17.11 2.83 -30.02
CA ARG A 613 17.87 3.19 -31.20
C ARG A 613 16.97 3.44 -32.42
N ASN A 614 16.00 2.56 -32.65
CA ASN A 614 15.07 2.70 -33.77
C ASN A 614 14.16 3.92 -33.67
N ILE A 615 13.85 4.36 -32.45
CA ILE A 615 13.01 5.53 -32.16
C ILE A 615 13.85 6.81 -32.14
N GLY A 616 15.17 6.70 -31.94
CA GLY A 616 16.05 7.84 -31.73
C GLY A 616 16.05 8.40 -30.31
N ASP A 617 15.53 7.63 -29.32
CA ASP A 617 15.47 8.06 -27.91
C ASP A 617 16.85 7.92 -27.23
N GLN A 618 17.65 8.96 -27.28
CA GLN A 618 19.01 8.97 -26.73
C GLN A 618 19.06 8.76 -25.20
N PRO A 619 18.15 9.33 -24.38
CA PRO A 619 18.12 9.06 -22.95
C PRO A 619 17.92 7.58 -22.62
N GLY A 620 16.95 6.93 -23.27
CA GLY A 620 16.71 5.50 -23.09
C GLY A 620 17.88 4.62 -23.54
N GLN A 621 18.59 5.03 -24.62
CA GLN A 621 19.81 4.36 -25.05
C GLN A 621 20.91 4.43 -23.99
N ALA A 622 21.13 5.61 -23.39
CA ALA A 622 22.13 5.78 -22.34
C ALA A 622 21.83 4.94 -21.11
N ASP A 623 20.57 4.93 -20.66
CA ASP A 623 20.13 4.11 -19.54
C ASP A 623 20.31 2.61 -19.82
N ALA A 624 19.81 2.12 -20.95
CA ALA A 624 19.94 0.71 -21.33
C ALA A 624 21.40 0.26 -21.48
N LEU A 625 22.27 1.13 -21.98
CA LEU A 625 23.72 0.84 -22.08
C LEU A 625 24.38 0.79 -20.70
N ASN A 626 24.01 1.67 -19.78
CA ASN A 626 24.50 1.64 -18.40
C ASN A 626 24.06 0.36 -17.68
N GLU A 627 22.81 -0.05 -17.82
CA GLU A 627 22.31 -1.28 -17.22
C GLU A 627 22.95 -2.54 -17.82
N LEU A 628 23.15 -2.59 -19.14
CA LEU A 628 23.87 -3.67 -19.80
C LEU A 628 25.35 -3.70 -19.35
N GLY A 629 25.98 -2.54 -19.24
CA GLY A 629 27.35 -2.43 -18.72
C GLY A 629 27.47 -2.96 -17.31
N PHE A 630 26.56 -2.57 -16.42
CA PHE A 630 26.53 -3.04 -15.04
C PHE A 630 26.28 -4.57 -14.97
N LEU A 631 25.37 -5.08 -15.79
CA LEU A 631 25.15 -6.53 -15.91
C LEU A 631 26.43 -7.27 -16.33
N ARG A 632 27.23 -6.69 -17.24
CA ARG A 632 28.52 -7.25 -17.66
C ARG A 632 29.57 -7.21 -16.55
N VAL A 633 29.53 -6.20 -15.69
CA VAL A 633 30.37 -6.18 -14.46
C VAL A 633 30.03 -7.38 -13.58
N LEU A 634 28.74 -7.65 -13.34
CA LEU A 634 28.27 -8.77 -12.51
C LEU A 634 28.64 -10.14 -13.09
N THR A 635 28.77 -10.23 -14.43
CA THR A 635 29.16 -11.48 -15.12
C THR A 635 30.65 -11.58 -15.41
N GLY A 636 31.48 -10.59 -14.97
CA GLY A 636 32.94 -10.60 -15.10
C GLY A 636 33.49 -10.14 -16.47
N ASP A 637 32.61 -9.65 -17.37
CA ASP A 637 33.06 -9.18 -18.71
C ASP A 637 33.36 -7.67 -18.70
N TYR A 638 34.43 -7.31 -18.02
CA TYR A 638 34.81 -5.91 -17.77
C TYR A 638 35.12 -5.13 -19.05
N ARG A 639 35.58 -5.80 -20.13
CA ARG A 639 35.89 -5.17 -21.40
C ARG A 639 34.61 -4.65 -22.08
N ILE A 640 33.55 -5.48 -22.12
CA ILE A 640 32.24 -5.08 -22.67
C ILE A 640 31.57 -4.06 -21.77
N ALA A 641 31.69 -4.20 -20.45
CA ALA A 641 31.19 -3.23 -19.47
C ALA A 641 31.75 -1.83 -19.75
N THR A 642 33.09 -1.72 -19.86
CA THR A 642 33.77 -0.45 -20.19
C THR A 642 33.26 0.17 -21.50
N ALA A 643 33.11 -0.64 -22.54
CA ALA A 643 32.61 -0.14 -23.82
C ALA A 643 31.18 0.40 -23.71
N SER A 644 30.32 -0.33 -23.01
CA SER A 644 28.92 0.07 -22.80
C SER A 644 28.81 1.38 -22.01
N HIS A 645 29.53 1.50 -20.90
CA HIS A 645 29.53 2.71 -20.06
C HIS A 645 30.16 3.92 -20.79
N ARG A 646 31.21 3.73 -21.60
CA ARG A 646 31.76 4.80 -22.44
C ARG A 646 30.76 5.30 -23.48
N GLN A 647 30.01 4.40 -24.10
CA GLN A 647 28.97 4.78 -25.06
C GLN A 647 27.82 5.54 -24.36
N ALA A 648 27.40 5.10 -23.17
CA ALA A 648 26.43 5.81 -22.36
C ALA A 648 26.91 7.23 -21.98
N LEU A 649 28.21 7.36 -21.60
CA LEU A 649 28.84 8.65 -21.28
C LEU A 649 28.83 9.60 -22.48
N LEU A 650 29.16 9.11 -23.67
CA LEU A 650 29.14 9.93 -24.89
C LEU A 650 27.73 10.46 -25.19
N LEU A 651 26.71 9.61 -25.07
CA LEU A 651 25.31 10.03 -25.24
C LEU A 651 24.92 11.09 -24.19
N ALA A 652 25.23 10.84 -22.91
CA ALA A 652 24.92 11.75 -21.82
C ALA A 652 25.55 13.15 -22.04
N ARG A 653 26.83 13.20 -22.45
CA ARG A 653 27.52 14.46 -22.79
C ARG A 653 26.89 15.15 -23.99
N GLY A 654 26.54 14.39 -25.03
CA GLY A 654 25.87 14.95 -26.21
C GLY A 654 24.52 15.61 -25.89
N MET A 655 23.81 15.09 -24.90
CA MET A 655 22.53 15.64 -24.39
C MET A 655 22.70 16.76 -23.35
N GLY A 656 23.90 16.95 -22.80
CA GLY A 656 24.10 17.82 -21.65
C GLY A 656 23.48 17.30 -20.34
N ASP A 657 23.17 16.00 -20.27
CA ASP A 657 22.59 15.35 -19.09
C ASP A 657 23.72 15.02 -18.09
N ARG A 658 23.99 15.97 -17.19
CA ARG A 658 25.04 15.84 -16.15
C ARG A 658 24.81 14.66 -15.22
N ARG A 659 23.57 14.25 -15.05
CA ARG A 659 23.18 13.17 -14.16
C ARG A 659 23.51 11.81 -14.76
N ALA A 660 23.10 11.60 -16.03
CA ALA A 660 23.46 10.40 -16.79
C ALA A 660 25.00 10.34 -16.98
N GLU A 661 25.66 11.49 -17.16
CA GLU A 661 27.13 11.58 -17.21
C GLU A 661 27.76 11.08 -15.91
N ALA A 662 27.32 11.62 -14.75
CA ALA A 662 27.84 11.20 -13.45
C ALA A 662 27.64 9.70 -13.19
N HIS A 663 26.49 9.14 -13.56
CA HIS A 663 26.21 7.72 -13.45
C HIS A 663 27.15 6.86 -14.30
N ALA A 664 27.35 7.25 -15.55
CA ALA A 664 28.27 6.54 -16.46
C ALA A 664 29.72 6.61 -15.98
N VAL A 665 30.16 7.77 -15.47
CA VAL A 665 31.51 7.97 -14.89
C VAL A 665 31.71 7.11 -13.63
N SER A 666 30.71 7.09 -12.73
CA SER A 666 30.76 6.25 -11.52
C SER A 666 30.92 4.76 -11.87
N ASN A 667 30.14 4.29 -12.85
CA ASN A 667 30.23 2.91 -13.30
C ASN A 667 31.58 2.58 -13.99
N LEU A 668 32.17 3.53 -14.73
CA LEU A 668 33.53 3.37 -15.28
C LEU A 668 34.57 3.29 -14.18
N GLY A 669 34.47 4.14 -13.15
CA GLY A 669 35.35 4.09 -11.98
C GLY A 669 35.27 2.73 -11.27
N LEU A 670 34.07 2.18 -11.12
CA LEU A 670 33.88 0.84 -10.55
C LEU A 670 34.59 -0.24 -11.38
N VAL A 671 34.46 -0.19 -12.71
CA VAL A 671 35.16 -1.15 -13.59
C VAL A 671 36.67 -1.01 -13.46
N GLN A 672 37.21 0.21 -13.43
CA GLN A 672 38.64 0.47 -13.27
C GLN A 672 39.16 -0.08 -11.93
N GLN A 673 38.42 0.16 -10.84
CA GLN A 673 38.75 -0.39 -9.53
C GLN A 673 38.81 -1.92 -9.55
N LEU A 674 37.89 -2.58 -10.24
CA LEU A 674 37.82 -4.05 -10.35
C LEU A 674 38.90 -4.64 -11.24
N THR A 675 39.37 -3.90 -12.24
CA THR A 675 40.45 -4.32 -13.14
C THR A 675 41.85 -3.96 -12.63
N GLY A 676 41.95 -3.15 -11.58
CA GLY A 676 43.25 -2.68 -11.06
C GLY A 676 43.88 -1.54 -11.90
N ASP A 677 43.16 -0.95 -12.82
CA ASP A 677 43.55 0.24 -13.59
C ASP A 677 43.21 1.49 -12.75
N HIS A 678 44.19 2.02 -12.02
CA HIS A 678 44.05 3.22 -11.18
C HIS A 678 44.41 4.49 -11.93
#